data_d79baab5ebd3d9e0f3f78f9505a99a2a
#
_entry.id   d79baab5ebd3d9e0f3f78f9505a99a2a
#
_cell.length_a   1.000
_cell.length_b   1.000
_cell.length_c   1.000
_cell.angle_alpha   90.00
_cell.angle_beta   90.00
_cell.angle_gamma   90.00
#
_symmetry.space_group_name_H-M   'P 1'
#
loop_
_entity.id
_entity.type
_entity.pdbx_description
1 polymer ?
#
loop_
_entity_poly.entity_id
_entity_poly.type
_entity_poly.pdbx_seq_one_letter_code
_entity_poly.pdbx_strand_id
1 'polypeptide(L)'
;MHLKASTVAAAYSVTMPSSPPSVRPVLAALLTALVIASTVLVSAPPATASPAHTASGSLGAASPAAPPQAPEDSPVSMDLVSLTPTSLAPDGTLEAQVDVTNTSSEPLSTLALELRTRTARVTDRDVLTAWQSDTTPSSTGTALASSSAHEELAPGESTVLTVQIAAEDLGYSEEPYYWGTRRLALTVTAEEQPLSTLRTFVVWRPADAEATITQSVLLPFAAEDPAAMVTDPEEFAASAESGRLAALRTLSQREDVDWWLDPALLDPPLLAVDPSDGEDPSAVREYTPEPLSAELAGVLDEAVGQRTVLAMPYAQADTRSLDAAGTDQLSTAVREQGHEVWTETGIVPRAAPLQIDPATASPDTLEEVLAAGGDTAIVPSSSLRTDPDSAVTPSSVGVYPSSRQEGEELTLLAPDPTLSSELSLLTEDSDAEQTRQRVLAETATIASEYTTAPRHLLIAPSAEAELDPEALDATLDALAEAPWIVTGRTSTLLDAADQGSWTTDPRSEDGELYALGRIGADDVLPSGPTENGRWEHLSSAEDAQLLDPEPLHELADSWEELDTLAAAMEDDSPLEAARREIIAGTSARWRGEPEIPAGRAEDAQALAAGLRERIKVVPASGYNVISDAVSVPITLSNELDTPITVRIEVTSDKPLVQVGGPQTVEVPARGRIDAAVDVEAIANGTVTLTTVVTTEDGRPLTTPVDVPLTVNPSWENWTTLVLVIAMGLLVIIGVARARRTGAATRAPAVRGPEDPEELARSGRSTLDTHAAQEIWSRRSEAGRDPGPDRDPHPDPTDTDTDTDTDLDPDPTEEDGAR
;
A
#
# COMPACT_ATOMS: atom_id res chain seq x y z
N MET A 1 -17.09 32.09 -60.34
CA MET A 1 -18.42 32.33 -60.90
C MET A 1 -19.44 32.03 -59.80
N HIS A 2 -20.16 33.07 -59.38
CA HIS A 2 -21.09 33.12 -58.23
C HIS A 2 -22.30 32.13 -58.35
N LEU A 3 -22.81 31.68 -57.18
CA LEU A 3 -24.19 31.84 -56.71
C LEU A 3 -24.35 31.01 -55.43
N LYS A 4 -24.40 31.60 -54.24
CA LYS A 4 -25.49 32.15 -53.39
C LYS A 4 -26.67 31.18 -53.18
N ALA A 5 -26.73 30.62 -51.97
CA ALA A 5 -27.65 30.85 -50.83
C ALA A 5 -29.14 30.54 -51.06
N SER A 6 -29.72 29.78 -50.18
CA SER A 6 -30.93 30.23 -49.44
C SER A 6 -31.30 29.29 -48.27
N THR A 7 -31.43 29.86 -47.12
CA THR A 7 -31.97 29.45 -45.84
C THR A 7 -33.50 29.27 -45.95
N VAL A 8 -34.07 28.21 -45.32
CA VAL A 8 -35.45 28.26 -44.84
C VAL A 8 -35.51 27.59 -43.45
N ALA A 9 -35.77 28.44 -42.46
CA ALA A 9 -36.18 28.06 -41.11
C ALA A 9 -37.71 27.80 -41.11
N ALA A 10 -38.13 26.73 -40.46
CA ALA A 10 -39.51 26.56 -40.07
C ALA A 10 -39.62 26.19 -38.60
N ALA A 11 -40.06 27.16 -37.79
CA ALA A 11 -40.47 26.99 -36.42
C ALA A 11 -41.84 26.31 -36.35
N TYR A 12 -41.96 25.33 -35.45
CA TYR A 12 -43.25 24.89 -34.96
C TYR A 12 -43.27 24.96 -33.43
N SER A 13 -44.09 25.89 -32.95
CA SER A 13 -44.54 25.99 -31.58
C SER A 13 -45.72 25.07 -31.36
N VAL A 14 -45.73 24.22 -30.31
CA VAL A 14 -46.94 23.62 -29.79
C VAL A 14 -46.99 23.76 -28.27
N THR A 15 -48.05 24.36 -27.85
CA THR A 15 -48.59 24.74 -26.55
C THR A 15 -48.85 23.59 -25.60
N MET A 16 -48.53 23.83 -24.28
CA MET A 16 -49.10 23.04 -23.16
C MET A 16 -50.56 23.30 -22.93
N PRO A 17 -51.25 22.38 -22.25
CA PRO A 17 -52.20 22.76 -21.20
C PRO A 17 -52.07 21.97 -19.88
N SER A 18 -51.98 22.73 -18.83
CA SER A 18 -52.56 22.73 -17.43
C SER A 18 -53.09 21.42 -16.83
N SER A 19 -52.61 21.20 -15.58
CA SER A 19 -53.19 20.37 -14.50
C SER A 19 -54.47 21.01 -13.90
N PRO A 20 -55.18 20.41 -12.89
CA PRO A 20 -55.14 19.16 -12.10
C PRO A 20 -56.53 18.50 -11.96
N PRO A 21 -56.94 17.61 -11.05
CA PRO A 21 -56.73 17.63 -9.60
C PRO A 21 -56.53 16.27 -8.86
N SER A 22 -56.12 16.42 -7.59
CA SER A 22 -56.05 15.53 -6.44
C SER A 22 -57.10 14.43 -6.26
N VAL A 23 -56.63 13.22 -5.83
CA VAL A 23 -57.40 12.36 -4.86
C VAL A 23 -56.39 11.55 -4.02
N ARG A 24 -56.44 11.79 -2.73
CA ARG A 24 -56.09 10.82 -1.67
C ARG A 24 -57.45 10.25 -1.19
N PRO A 25 -57.58 9.08 -0.48
CA PRO A 25 -56.58 8.17 0.10
C PRO A 25 -56.91 6.67 -0.14
N VAL A 26 -55.89 5.79 -0.19
CA VAL A 26 -56.03 4.36 0.20
C VAL A 26 -54.70 3.92 0.84
N LEU A 27 -54.61 4.16 2.12
CA LEU A 27 -53.54 3.65 2.97
C LEU A 27 -54.19 3.12 4.23
N ALA A 28 -54.76 1.95 4.19
CA ALA A 28 -55.25 1.21 5.38
C ALA A 28 -55.83 -0.17 4.99
N ALA A 29 -55.06 -1.08 4.43
CA ALA A 29 -55.45 -2.52 4.32
C ALA A 29 -54.29 -3.43 3.91
N LEU A 30 -53.12 -3.35 4.50
CA LEU A 30 -52.03 -4.32 4.27
C LEU A 30 -51.12 -4.50 5.51
N LEU A 31 -51.72 -4.46 6.68
CA LEU A 31 -51.03 -4.63 7.97
C LEU A 31 -51.70 -5.66 8.88
N THR A 32 -52.37 -6.68 8.32
CA THR A 32 -53.01 -7.76 9.10
C THR A 32 -52.92 -9.16 8.47
N ALA A 33 -51.77 -9.49 7.85
CA ALA A 33 -51.53 -10.85 7.36
C ALA A 33 -50.07 -11.33 7.61
N LEU A 34 -49.45 -10.96 8.75
CA LEU A 34 -48.12 -11.47 9.12
C LEU A 34 -48.05 -11.77 10.61
N VAL A 35 -49.01 -12.52 11.13
CA VAL A 35 -48.86 -13.20 12.41
C VAL A 35 -49.74 -14.46 12.31
N ILE A 36 -49.18 -15.57 11.94
CA ILE A 36 -49.52 -16.99 12.24
C ILE A 36 -48.69 -17.87 11.28
N ALA A 37 -47.46 -18.15 11.61
CA ALA A 37 -46.75 -19.37 11.28
C ALA A 37 -45.43 -19.44 12.09
N SER A 38 -45.60 -19.64 13.39
CA SER A 38 -44.48 -20.06 14.23
C SER A 38 -44.87 -21.41 14.83
N THR A 39 -43.89 -22.29 14.81
CA THR A 39 -43.77 -23.58 15.46
C THR A 39 -43.78 -24.79 14.51
N VAL A 40 -42.57 -25.13 14.01
CA VAL A 40 -42.06 -26.52 14.12
C VAL A 40 -40.54 -26.41 14.31
N LEU A 41 -40.05 -26.66 15.52
CA LEU A 41 -38.64 -26.91 15.82
C LEU A 41 -38.25 -28.29 15.27
N VAL A 42 -37.30 -28.30 14.34
CA VAL A 42 -36.46 -29.46 14.11
C VAL A 42 -35.02 -29.02 14.32
N SER A 43 -34.38 -29.62 15.33
CA SER A 43 -33.01 -29.38 15.71
C SER A 43 -32.08 -30.01 14.66
N ALA A 44 -31.33 -29.17 13.95
CA ALA A 44 -30.14 -29.56 13.19
C ALA A 44 -28.89 -29.09 13.94
N PRO A 45 -27.79 -29.85 13.92
CA PRO A 45 -26.54 -29.48 14.59
C PRO A 45 -25.92 -28.24 13.91
N PRO A 46 -25.10 -27.45 14.65
CA PRO A 46 -24.46 -26.28 14.06
C PRO A 46 -23.45 -26.70 13.02
N ALA A 47 -23.68 -26.33 11.78
CA ALA A 47 -22.66 -26.26 10.76
C ALA A 47 -21.78 -25.04 11.11
N THR A 48 -20.52 -25.28 11.29
CA THR A 48 -19.50 -24.22 11.33
C THR A 48 -19.54 -23.52 9.98
N ALA A 49 -20.07 -22.32 9.98
CA ALA A 49 -19.94 -21.42 8.83
C ALA A 49 -18.50 -20.95 8.79
N SER A 50 -17.74 -21.38 7.80
CA SER A 50 -16.58 -20.64 7.34
C SER A 50 -17.06 -19.23 6.93
N PRO A 51 -16.34 -18.17 7.25
CA PRO A 51 -16.66 -16.85 6.71
C PRO A 51 -16.51 -16.94 5.19
N ALA A 52 -17.62 -16.76 4.49
CA ALA A 52 -17.57 -16.48 3.07
C ALA A 52 -16.86 -15.12 2.95
N HIS A 53 -15.66 -15.13 2.39
CA HIS A 53 -15.04 -13.91 1.90
C HIS A 53 -16.00 -13.34 0.83
N THR A 54 -16.71 -12.29 1.20
CA THR A 54 -17.35 -11.44 0.21
C THR A 54 -16.19 -10.71 -0.47
N ALA A 55 -15.85 -11.17 -1.68
CA ALA A 55 -14.99 -10.41 -2.56
C ALA A 55 -15.65 -9.04 -2.75
N SER A 56 -15.16 -8.05 -2.01
CA SER A 56 -15.45 -6.65 -2.26
C SER A 56 -14.71 -6.29 -3.54
N GLY A 57 -15.45 -6.13 -4.62
CA GLY A 57 -14.87 -5.88 -5.91
C GLY A 57 -14.02 -4.63 -5.91
N SER A 58 -12.71 -4.82 -6.11
CA SER A 58 -11.85 -3.73 -6.53
C SER A 58 -12.33 -3.27 -7.92
N LEU A 59 -12.80 -2.05 -8.03
CA LEU A 59 -13.15 -1.39 -9.30
C LEU A 59 -11.88 -0.95 -10.04
N GLY A 60 -10.89 -1.82 -10.18
CA GLY A 60 -9.56 -1.45 -10.66
C GLY A 60 -9.15 -1.98 -12.02
N ALA A 61 -9.83 -2.98 -12.57
CA ALA A 61 -9.75 -3.35 -13.99
C ALA A 61 -11.19 -3.41 -14.48
N ALA A 62 -11.44 -3.03 -15.73
CA ALA A 62 -12.69 -3.41 -16.34
C ALA A 62 -12.83 -4.91 -16.10
N SER A 63 -13.73 -5.31 -15.20
CA SER A 63 -13.95 -6.73 -14.94
C SER A 63 -14.05 -7.39 -16.28
N PRO A 64 -13.19 -8.37 -16.62
CA PRO A 64 -13.36 -9.12 -17.84
C PRO A 64 -14.81 -9.53 -17.85
N ALA A 65 -15.49 -9.31 -18.97
CA ALA A 65 -16.82 -9.82 -19.12
C ALA A 65 -16.72 -11.31 -18.84
N ALA A 66 -17.28 -11.75 -17.72
CA ALA A 66 -17.32 -13.18 -17.40
C ALA A 66 -17.72 -13.93 -18.67
N PRO A 67 -17.07 -15.05 -18.97
CA PRO A 67 -17.46 -15.83 -20.15
C PRO A 67 -18.99 -15.97 -20.11
N PRO A 68 -19.68 -15.78 -21.23
CA PRO A 68 -21.12 -15.78 -21.25
C PRO A 68 -21.60 -17.11 -20.67
N GLN A 69 -22.11 -17.06 -19.46
CA GLN A 69 -22.76 -18.23 -18.85
C GLN A 69 -23.90 -18.64 -19.78
N ALA A 70 -24.05 -19.94 -20.02
CA ALA A 70 -25.20 -20.48 -20.67
C ALA A 70 -26.47 -19.86 -20.06
N PRO A 71 -27.52 -19.57 -20.81
CA PRO A 71 -28.76 -19.04 -20.26
C PRO A 71 -29.15 -19.84 -19.03
N GLU A 72 -29.47 -19.17 -17.92
CA GLU A 72 -29.80 -19.84 -16.64
C GLU A 72 -30.85 -20.94 -16.73
N ASP A 73 -31.62 -21.00 -17.86
CA ASP A 73 -32.61 -21.98 -18.15
C ASP A 73 -32.15 -23.05 -19.17
N SER A 74 -30.85 -23.18 -19.52
CA SER A 74 -30.37 -24.22 -20.43
C SER A 74 -30.50 -25.61 -19.78
N PRO A 75 -31.08 -26.59 -20.45
CA PRO A 75 -31.20 -27.96 -19.92
C PRO A 75 -29.87 -28.72 -19.87
N VAL A 76 -28.81 -28.16 -20.44
CA VAL A 76 -27.45 -28.72 -20.43
C VAL A 76 -26.40 -27.63 -20.14
N SER A 77 -25.36 -27.98 -19.35
CA SER A 77 -24.08 -27.25 -19.38
C SER A 77 -23.15 -27.84 -20.43
N MET A 78 -22.23 -27.04 -20.95
CA MET A 78 -21.30 -27.42 -21.99
C MET A 78 -19.91 -26.84 -21.62
N ASP A 79 -18.91 -27.70 -21.48
CA ASP A 79 -17.53 -27.31 -21.21
C ASP A 79 -16.63 -27.82 -22.33
N LEU A 80 -15.78 -26.94 -22.88
CA LEU A 80 -14.88 -27.30 -23.99
C LEU A 80 -13.70 -28.11 -23.42
N VAL A 81 -13.65 -29.39 -23.76
CA VAL A 81 -12.56 -30.28 -23.29
C VAL A 81 -11.33 -30.12 -24.18
N SER A 82 -11.50 -30.06 -25.49
CA SER A 82 -10.39 -29.82 -26.42
C SER A 82 -10.86 -29.35 -27.78
N LEU A 83 -10.02 -28.56 -28.44
CA LEU A 83 -10.17 -28.18 -29.84
C LEU A 83 -8.82 -28.31 -30.54
N THR A 84 -8.67 -29.27 -31.42
CA THR A 84 -7.41 -29.61 -32.08
C THR A 84 -7.53 -29.70 -33.58
N PRO A 85 -6.50 -29.25 -34.33
CA PRO A 85 -5.28 -28.58 -33.89
C PRO A 85 -5.49 -27.12 -33.55
N THR A 86 -4.57 -26.51 -32.78
CA THR A 86 -4.60 -25.06 -32.46
C THR A 86 -4.51 -24.17 -33.69
N SER A 87 -3.88 -24.68 -34.76
CA SER A 87 -3.75 -24.05 -36.09
C SER A 87 -4.15 -25.03 -37.17
N LEU A 88 -5.26 -24.78 -37.83
CA LEU A 88 -5.80 -25.67 -38.81
C LEU A 88 -5.25 -25.37 -40.21
N ALA A 89 -4.56 -26.34 -40.81
CA ALA A 89 -4.10 -26.31 -42.19
C ALA A 89 -5.15 -26.88 -43.17
N PRO A 90 -5.04 -26.59 -44.49
CA PRO A 90 -6.01 -27.05 -45.49
C PRO A 90 -6.16 -28.56 -45.58
N ASP A 91 -5.13 -29.31 -45.28
CA ASP A 91 -5.10 -30.79 -45.32
C ASP A 91 -5.34 -31.43 -43.94
N GLY A 92 -5.70 -30.58 -42.92
CA GLY A 92 -5.95 -31.03 -41.57
C GLY A 92 -7.34 -31.57 -41.32
N THR A 93 -7.54 -32.03 -40.09
CA THR A 93 -8.88 -32.40 -39.57
C THR A 93 -9.07 -31.65 -38.25
N LEU A 94 -10.19 -30.94 -38.13
CA LEU A 94 -10.60 -30.30 -36.90
C LEU A 94 -11.40 -31.30 -36.05
N GLU A 95 -10.99 -31.45 -34.80
CA GLU A 95 -11.68 -32.25 -33.80
C GLU A 95 -12.04 -31.35 -32.60
N ALA A 96 -13.33 -31.42 -32.21
CA ALA A 96 -13.78 -30.76 -30.98
C ALA A 96 -14.39 -31.78 -30.02
N GLN A 97 -14.02 -31.70 -28.73
CA GLN A 97 -14.58 -32.50 -27.65
C GLN A 97 -15.24 -31.55 -26.66
N VAL A 98 -16.50 -31.88 -26.31
CA VAL A 98 -17.30 -31.08 -25.36
C VAL A 98 -17.83 -32.02 -24.30
N ASP A 99 -17.62 -31.71 -23.04
CA ASP A 99 -18.33 -32.34 -21.93
C ASP A 99 -19.71 -31.72 -21.80
N VAL A 100 -20.71 -32.56 -21.77
CA VAL A 100 -22.13 -32.16 -21.75
C VAL A 100 -22.76 -32.77 -20.51
N THR A 101 -23.22 -31.94 -19.59
CA THR A 101 -23.91 -32.33 -18.37
C THR A 101 -25.41 -32.04 -18.49
N ASN A 102 -26.28 -33.02 -18.24
CA ASN A 102 -27.72 -32.80 -18.16
C ASN A 102 -28.07 -32.10 -16.84
N THR A 103 -28.34 -30.80 -16.90
CA THR A 103 -28.73 -29.97 -15.74
C THR A 103 -30.25 -29.96 -15.51
N SER A 104 -31.00 -30.59 -16.40
CA SER A 104 -32.46 -30.67 -16.29
C SER A 104 -32.91 -31.82 -15.35
N SER A 105 -34.18 -31.84 -15.02
CA SER A 105 -34.80 -32.92 -14.20
C SER A 105 -35.24 -34.11 -14.98
N GLU A 106 -35.14 -34.10 -16.32
CA GLU A 106 -35.63 -35.17 -17.22
C GLU A 106 -34.46 -35.78 -18.02
N PRO A 107 -34.48 -37.06 -18.35
CA PRO A 107 -33.48 -37.67 -19.20
C PRO A 107 -33.55 -37.08 -20.62
N LEU A 108 -32.39 -36.80 -21.20
CA LEU A 108 -32.25 -36.30 -22.57
C LEU A 108 -31.89 -37.46 -23.51
N SER A 109 -32.64 -37.59 -24.61
CA SER A 109 -32.47 -38.70 -25.57
C SER A 109 -31.85 -38.21 -26.86
N THR A 110 -31.07 -39.09 -27.50
CA THR A 110 -30.52 -38.86 -28.86
C THR A 110 -29.69 -37.56 -28.93
N LEU A 111 -28.76 -37.41 -27.95
CA LEU A 111 -27.88 -36.23 -27.91
C LEU A 111 -26.82 -36.31 -29.01
N ALA A 112 -26.60 -35.22 -29.71
CA ALA A 112 -25.53 -35.07 -30.68
C ALA A 112 -24.90 -33.68 -30.59
N LEU A 113 -23.60 -33.58 -30.92
CA LEU A 113 -22.86 -32.33 -31.03
C LEU A 113 -22.73 -31.94 -32.49
N GLU A 114 -23.31 -30.79 -32.87
CA GLU A 114 -23.19 -30.22 -34.22
C GLU A 114 -22.10 -29.16 -34.25
N LEU A 115 -21.19 -29.25 -35.21
CA LEU A 115 -20.20 -28.23 -35.52
C LEU A 115 -20.74 -27.29 -36.58
N ARG A 116 -20.73 -26.00 -36.29
CA ARG A 116 -21.20 -24.92 -37.15
C ARG A 116 -20.10 -23.87 -37.30
N THR A 117 -19.97 -23.23 -38.44
CA THR A 117 -18.95 -22.22 -38.68
C THR A 117 -19.44 -21.06 -39.52
N ARG A 118 -18.71 -19.96 -39.44
CA ARG A 118 -18.79 -18.85 -40.38
C ARG A 118 -17.49 -18.75 -41.17
N THR A 119 -17.58 -18.76 -42.49
CA THR A 119 -16.40 -18.78 -43.39
C THR A 119 -15.62 -17.45 -43.42
N ALA A 120 -16.29 -16.34 -43.10
CA ALA A 120 -15.64 -15.04 -43.10
C ALA A 120 -14.58 -14.93 -41.98
N ARG A 121 -13.36 -14.51 -42.35
CA ARG A 121 -12.28 -14.17 -41.44
C ARG A 121 -12.74 -13.07 -40.48
N VAL A 122 -12.34 -13.17 -39.21
CA VAL A 122 -12.46 -12.08 -38.27
C VAL A 122 -11.33 -11.10 -38.56
N THR A 123 -11.64 -9.80 -38.67
CA THR A 123 -10.69 -8.73 -38.95
C THR A 123 -10.67 -7.66 -37.88
N ASP A 124 -11.51 -7.77 -36.86
CA ASP A 124 -11.72 -6.82 -35.79
C ASP A 124 -11.92 -7.60 -34.50
N ARG A 125 -11.19 -7.20 -33.44
CA ARG A 125 -11.21 -7.87 -32.15
C ARG A 125 -12.55 -7.77 -31.44
N ASP A 126 -13.29 -6.67 -31.63
CA ASP A 126 -14.62 -6.49 -31.04
C ASP A 126 -15.61 -7.55 -31.54
N VAL A 127 -15.36 -8.09 -32.75
CA VAL A 127 -16.18 -9.19 -33.31
C VAL A 127 -16.00 -10.49 -32.52
N LEU A 128 -14.83 -10.72 -31.92
CA LEU A 128 -14.58 -11.88 -31.07
C LEU A 128 -15.44 -11.83 -29.82
N THR A 129 -15.43 -10.71 -29.12
CA THR A 129 -16.25 -10.48 -27.92
C THR A 129 -17.75 -10.55 -28.27
N ALA A 130 -18.16 -9.86 -29.33
CA ALA A 130 -19.55 -9.90 -29.80
C ALA A 130 -20.00 -11.30 -30.20
N TRP A 131 -19.10 -12.13 -30.72
CA TRP A 131 -19.41 -13.51 -31.06
C TRP A 131 -19.65 -14.40 -29.85
N GLN A 132 -18.78 -14.32 -28.84
CA GLN A 132 -18.93 -15.13 -27.61
C GLN A 132 -20.16 -14.71 -26.80
N SER A 133 -20.47 -13.43 -26.75
CA SER A 133 -21.62 -12.89 -26.01
C SER A 133 -22.97 -13.04 -26.76
N ASP A 134 -22.95 -13.44 -28.05
CA ASP A 134 -24.19 -13.57 -28.85
C ASP A 134 -24.95 -14.84 -28.48
N THR A 135 -26.15 -14.70 -27.95
CA THR A 135 -27.06 -15.82 -27.62
C THR A 135 -28.03 -16.16 -28.71
N THR A 136 -27.96 -15.48 -29.87
CA THR A 136 -28.93 -15.66 -30.97
C THR A 136 -28.70 -16.97 -31.77
N PRO A 137 -29.58 -17.95 -31.74
CA PRO A 137 -29.36 -19.24 -32.42
C PRO A 137 -29.11 -19.14 -33.94
N SER A 138 -29.74 -18.17 -34.60
CA SER A 138 -29.59 -17.97 -36.06
C SER A 138 -28.24 -17.38 -36.46
N SER A 139 -27.44 -16.88 -35.53
CA SER A 139 -26.11 -16.32 -35.79
C SER A 139 -25.02 -17.38 -35.97
N THR A 140 -25.24 -18.63 -35.55
CA THR A 140 -24.23 -19.68 -35.45
C THR A 140 -23.67 -20.18 -36.79
N GLY A 141 -24.33 -19.95 -37.88
CA GLY A 141 -23.90 -20.43 -39.19
C GLY A 141 -24.56 -21.78 -39.60
N THR A 142 -23.95 -22.45 -40.57
CA THR A 142 -24.44 -23.72 -41.09
C THR A 142 -23.84 -24.90 -40.35
N ALA A 143 -24.63 -25.90 -39.98
CA ALA A 143 -24.10 -27.17 -39.46
C ALA A 143 -23.37 -27.92 -40.59
N LEU A 144 -22.13 -28.28 -40.37
CA LEU A 144 -21.26 -28.95 -41.34
C LEU A 144 -20.94 -30.39 -40.94
N ALA A 145 -20.88 -30.67 -39.65
CA ALA A 145 -20.63 -31.99 -39.10
C ALA A 145 -21.48 -32.23 -37.86
N SER A 146 -21.70 -33.49 -37.52
CA SER A 146 -22.37 -33.91 -36.30
C SER A 146 -21.71 -35.15 -35.73
N SER A 147 -21.64 -35.26 -34.42
CA SER A 147 -21.15 -36.44 -33.71
C SER A 147 -22.12 -37.63 -33.94
N SER A 148 -21.68 -38.84 -33.60
CA SER A 148 -22.58 -39.93 -33.34
C SER A 148 -23.51 -39.61 -32.17
N ALA A 149 -24.79 -39.98 -32.29
CA ALA A 149 -25.74 -39.72 -31.23
C ALA A 149 -25.49 -40.57 -29.99
N HIS A 150 -25.53 -39.92 -28.82
CA HIS A 150 -25.58 -40.59 -27.51
C HIS A 150 -27.06 -40.95 -27.20
N GLU A 151 -27.33 -42.22 -26.79
CA GLU A 151 -28.69 -42.71 -26.69
C GLU A 151 -29.53 -42.01 -25.64
N GLU A 152 -29.02 -41.90 -24.38
CA GLU A 152 -29.74 -41.31 -23.25
C GLU A 152 -28.77 -40.78 -22.20
N LEU A 153 -29.01 -39.56 -21.69
CA LEU A 153 -28.27 -38.95 -20.61
C LEU A 153 -29.20 -38.61 -19.43
N ALA A 154 -28.99 -39.26 -18.30
CA ALA A 154 -29.85 -39.08 -17.14
C ALA A 154 -29.63 -37.70 -16.47
N PRO A 155 -30.56 -37.19 -15.65
CA PRO A 155 -30.37 -35.95 -14.88
C PRO A 155 -29.11 -35.99 -14.02
N GLY A 156 -28.26 -34.99 -14.16
CA GLY A 156 -26.96 -34.85 -13.44
C GLY A 156 -25.84 -35.75 -13.99
N GLU A 157 -26.07 -36.48 -15.09
CA GLU A 157 -25.04 -37.27 -15.76
C GLU A 157 -24.29 -36.42 -16.79
N SER A 158 -23.00 -36.68 -17.00
CA SER A 158 -22.13 -36.00 -17.97
C SER A 158 -21.63 -37.00 -19.01
N THR A 159 -21.42 -36.53 -20.24
CA THR A 159 -20.82 -37.32 -21.34
C THR A 159 -19.98 -36.43 -22.25
N VAL A 160 -18.86 -36.96 -22.74
CA VAL A 160 -18.02 -36.25 -23.71
C VAL A 160 -18.51 -36.59 -25.12
N LEU A 161 -18.94 -35.56 -25.86
CA LEU A 161 -19.31 -35.68 -27.28
C LEU A 161 -18.15 -35.20 -28.15
N THR A 162 -17.79 -35.97 -29.17
CA THR A 162 -16.71 -35.65 -30.11
C THR A 162 -17.23 -35.44 -31.51
N VAL A 163 -16.90 -34.33 -32.17
CA VAL A 163 -17.19 -34.05 -33.54
C VAL A 163 -15.92 -33.79 -34.35
N GLN A 164 -15.82 -34.35 -35.53
CA GLN A 164 -14.68 -34.18 -36.45
C GLN A 164 -15.13 -33.72 -37.81
N ILE A 165 -14.29 -32.87 -38.46
CA ILE A 165 -14.54 -32.43 -39.84
C ILE A 165 -13.21 -32.22 -40.56
N ALA A 166 -13.13 -32.65 -41.83
CA ALA A 166 -11.98 -32.34 -42.66
C ALA A 166 -11.95 -30.84 -43.00
N ALA A 167 -10.79 -30.25 -43.01
CA ALA A 167 -10.62 -28.82 -43.28
C ALA A 167 -11.16 -28.38 -44.62
N GLU A 168 -11.11 -29.25 -45.66
CA GLU A 168 -11.69 -29.02 -47.00
C GLU A 168 -13.21 -28.81 -46.96
N ASP A 169 -13.90 -29.42 -45.99
CA ASP A 169 -15.36 -29.35 -45.88
C ASP A 169 -15.84 -28.07 -45.15
N LEU A 170 -14.92 -27.31 -44.53
CA LEU A 170 -15.24 -26.05 -43.86
C LEU A 170 -15.51 -24.88 -44.81
N GLY A 171 -15.04 -25.01 -46.07
CA GLY A 171 -15.23 -23.97 -47.08
C GLY A 171 -14.42 -22.71 -46.88
N TYR A 172 -13.31 -22.79 -46.19
CA TYR A 172 -12.39 -21.66 -45.98
C TYR A 172 -11.51 -21.45 -47.22
N SER A 173 -11.13 -20.20 -47.51
CA SER A 173 -10.23 -19.89 -48.61
C SER A 173 -8.79 -20.31 -48.28
N GLU A 174 -8.12 -20.98 -49.21
CA GLU A 174 -6.72 -21.39 -49.06
C GLU A 174 -5.72 -20.28 -49.45
N GLU A 175 -6.18 -19.13 -49.95
CA GLU A 175 -5.32 -18.01 -50.30
C GLU A 175 -4.66 -17.45 -49.04
N PRO A 176 -3.34 -17.26 -49.00
CA PRO A 176 -2.62 -16.82 -47.80
C PRO A 176 -3.15 -15.53 -47.16
N TYR A 177 -3.66 -14.60 -47.96
CA TYR A 177 -4.28 -13.36 -47.49
C TYR A 177 -5.49 -13.58 -46.59
N TYR A 178 -6.20 -14.69 -46.73
CA TYR A 178 -7.38 -14.96 -45.90
C TYR A 178 -7.13 -15.85 -44.68
N TRP A 179 -5.88 -16.03 -44.30
CA TRP A 179 -5.55 -16.70 -43.03
C TRP A 179 -6.09 -15.92 -41.84
N GLY A 180 -6.22 -16.54 -40.67
CA GLY A 180 -6.62 -15.92 -39.41
C GLY A 180 -7.87 -16.54 -38.80
N THR A 181 -8.41 -15.92 -37.81
CA THR A 181 -9.48 -16.42 -36.94
C THR A 181 -10.81 -16.64 -37.69
N ARG A 182 -11.48 -17.75 -37.37
CA ARG A 182 -12.83 -18.09 -37.79
C ARG A 182 -13.72 -18.37 -36.59
N ARG A 183 -14.98 -17.98 -36.71
CA ARG A 183 -15.99 -18.20 -35.65
C ARG A 183 -16.51 -19.62 -35.76
N LEU A 184 -16.47 -20.34 -34.65
CA LEU A 184 -16.94 -21.71 -34.50
C LEU A 184 -18.05 -21.78 -33.45
N ALA A 185 -19.12 -22.56 -33.72
CA ALA A 185 -20.15 -22.84 -32.76
C ALA A 185 -20.34 -24.35 -32.63
N LEU A 186 -20.36 -24.84 -31.43
CA LEU A 186 -20.63 -26.21 -31.04
C LEU A 186 -22.03 -26.26 -30.42
N THR A 187 -22.99 -26.89 -31.07
CA THR A 187 -24.40 -26.90 -30.63
C THR A 187 -24.79 -28.30 -30.23
N VAL A 188 -25.19 -28.47 -28.99
CA VAL A 188 -25.77 -29.73 -28.51
C VAL A 188 -27.24 -29.78 -28.91
N THR A 189 -27.63 -30.87 -29.53
CA THR A 189 -29.01 -31.16 -29.94
C THR A 189 -29.55 -32.40 -29.25
N ALA A 190 -30.84 -32.41 -28.91
CA ALA A 190 -31.58 -33.62 -28.55
C ALA A 190 -32.75 -33.80 -29.48
N GLU A 191 -32.94 -35.00 -30.03
CA GLU A 191 -33.99 -35.26 -31.00
C GLU A 191 -34.00 -34.22 -32.16
N GLU A 192 -32.82 -33.79 -32.63
CA GLU A 192 -32.60 -32.78 -33.68
C GLU A 192 -33.04 -31.34 -33.26
N GLN A 193 -33.35 -31.11 -31.98
CA GLN A 193 -33.64 -29.77 -31.45
C GLN A 193 -32.43 -29.20 -30.72
N PRO A 194 -32.01 -27.95 -30.98
CA PRO A 194 -30.90 -27.34 -30.30
C PRO A 194 -31.25 -27.07 -28.82
N LEU A 195 -30.35 -27.50 -27.91
CA LEU A 195 -30.47 -27.27 -26.47
C LEU A 195 -29.60 -26.12 -26.01
N SER A 196 -28.32 -26.14 -26.36
CA SER A 196 -27.32 -25.13 -25.99
C SER A 196 -26.26 -24.97 -27.05
N THR A 197 -25.57 -23.87 -27.09
CA THR A 197 -24.49 -23.57 -28.03
C THR A 197 -23.31 -22.92 -27.33
N LEU A 198 -22.16 -23.56 -27.42
CA LEU A 198 -20.87 -23.02 -27.06
C LEU A 198 -20.26 -22.33 -28.28
N ARG A 199 -19.79 -21.07 -28.10
CA ARG A 199 -19.15 -20.28 -29.15
C ARG A 199 -17.69 -20.15 -28.89
N THR A 200 -16.87 -20.57 -29.84
CA THR A 200 -15.42 -20.54 -29.77
C THR A 200 -14.83 -20.13 -31.12
N PHE A 201 -13.58 -20.40 -31.34
CA PHE A 201 -12.83 -19.99 -32.52
C PHE A 201 -11.93 -21.12 -33.02
N VAL A 202 -11.56 -21.03 -34.33
CA VAL A 202 -10.47 -21.81 -34.88
C VAL A 202 -9.57 -20.90 -35.71
N VAL A 203 -8.27 -21.09 -35.64
CA VAL A 203 -7.32 -20.34 -36.47
C VAL A 203 -7.02 -21.12 -37.74
N TRP A 204 -7.43 -20.54 -38.89
CA TRP A 204 -7.18 -21.07 -40.21
C TRP A 204 -5.87 -20.55 -40.77
N ARG A 205 -4.92 -21.43 -41.06
CA ARG A 205 -3.59 -21.03 -41.56
C ARG A 205 -3.13 -21.88 -42.75
N PRO A 206 -3.27 -21.39 -44.02
CA PRO A 206 -2.59 -21.96 -45.16
C PRO A 206 -1.08 -21.91 -45.02
N ALA A 207 -0.35 -22.84 -45.67
CA ALA A 207 1.07 -23.03 -45.51
C ALA A 207 1.93 -21.78 -45.80
N ASP A 208 1.47 -20.92 -46.71
CA ASP A 208 2.21 -19.73 -47.16
C ASP A 208 1.89 -18.45 -46.37
N ALA A 209 1.19 -18.56 -45.21
CA ALA A 209 0.95 -17.42 -44.33
C ALA A 209 2.19 -17.11 -43.46
N GLU A 210 2.82 -15.96 -43.69
CA GLU A 210 4.11 -15.58 -43.05
C GLU A 210 3.98 -14.52 -41.95
N ALA A 211 2.79 -13.91 -41.79
CA ALA A 211 2.59 -12.84 -40.83
C ALA A 211 2.81 -13.31 -39.38
N THR A 212 3.56 -12.55 -38.62
CA THR A 212 3.91 -12.82 -37.21
C THR A 212 3.80 -11.56 -36.34
N ILE A 213 3.61 -11.77 -35.05
CA ILE A 213 3.78 -10.76 -33.99
C ILE A 213 4.78 -11.27 -32.96
N THR A 214 5.55 -10.36 -32.37
CA THR A 214 6.33 -10.67 -31.18
C THR A 214 5.45 -10.47 -29.95
N GLN A 215 5.60 -11.34 -28.95
CA GLN A 215 4.84 -11.30 -27.72
C GLN A 215 5.75 -11.57 -26.53
N SER A 216 5.64 -10.79 -25.46
CA SER A 216 6.21 -11.07 -24.16
C SER A 216 5.13 -11.15 -23.10
N VAL A 217 5.32 -12.06 -22.14
CA VAL A 217 4.41 -12.25 -21.00
C VAL A 217 5.16 -11.83 -19.75
N LEU A 218 4.60 -10.88 -19.04
CA LEU A 218 5.12 -10.34 -17.79
C LEU A 218 4.24 -10.84 -16.65
N LEU A 219 4.72 -11.85 -15.91
CA LEU A 219 3.96 -12.41 -14.80
C LEU A 219 4.25 -11.65 -13.50
N PRO A 220 3.21 -11.29 -12.73
CA PRO A 220 3.37 -10.71 -11.41
C PRO A 220 3.77 -11.79 -10.39
N PHE A 221 4.96 -11.66 -9.82
CA PHE A 221 5.47 -12.50 -8.75
C PHE A 221 5.34 -11.75 -7.43
N ALA A 222 4.24 -11.95 -6.73
CA ALA A 222 3.91 -11.29 -5.48
C ALA A 222 3.03 -12.20 -4.61
N ALA A 223 3.22 -12.15 -3.29
CA ALA A 223 2.38 -12.86 -2.34
C ALA A 223 0.97 -12.23 -2.29
N GLU A 224 -0.01 -13.00 -1.86
CA GLU A 224 -1.36 -12.49 -1.59
C GLU A 224 -1.35 -11.51 -0.42
N ASP A 225 -0.77 -11.93 0.71
CA ASP A 225 -0.41 -11.04 1.80
C ASP A 225 1.11 -11.05 2.00
N PRO A 226 1.81 -9.90 1.79
CA PRO A 226 3.26 -9.82 1.96
C PRO A 226 3.75 -10.12 3.40
N ALA A 227 2.87 -10.00 4.40
CA ALA A 227 3.17 -10.30 5.79
C ALA A 227 2.61 -11.64 6.28
N ALA A 228 1.94 -12.42 5.43
CA ALA A 228 1.25 -13.66 5.84
C ALA A 228 2.11 -14.59 6.70
N MET A 229 3.39 -14.71 6.39
CA MET A 229 4.31 -15.54 7.17
C MET A 229 4.40 -15.11 8.65
N VAL A 230 4.24 -13.82 8.93
CA VAL A 230 4.30 -13.26 10.29
C VAL A 230 2.91 -13.23 10.93
N THR A 231 1.89 -12.83 10.16
CA THR A 231 0.52 -12.58 10.63
C THR A 231 -0.34 -13.84 10.65
N ASP A 232 -0.19 -14.71 9.65
CA ASP A 232 -0.91 -16.00 9.53
C ASP A 232 0.00 -17.08 8.92
N PRO A 233 0.90 -17.70 9.73
CA PRO A 233 1.81 -18.72 9.25
C PRO A 233 1.12 -19.99 8.72
N GLU A 234 -0.13 -20.28 9.16
CA GLU A 234 -0.90 -21.44 8.69
C GLU A 234 -1.39 -21.19 7.25
N GLU A 235 -1.90 -19.99 6.95
CA GLU A 235 -2.30 -19.57 5.62
C GLU A 235 -1.11 -19.48 4.67
N PHE A 236 0.01 -18.91 5.12
CA PHE A 236 1.25 -18.88 4.34
C PHE A 236 1.70 -20.30 3.95
N ALA A 237 1.71 -21.24 4.90
CA ALA A 237 2.10 -22.63 4.63
C ALA A 237 1.14 -23.30 3.64
N ALA A 238 -0.17 -23.07 3.76
CA ALA A 238 -1.17 -23.57 2.81
C ALA A 238 -0.95 -23.00 1.40
N SER A 239 -0.69 -21.69 1.27
CA SER A 239 -0.36 -21.05 0.00
C SER A 239 0.92 -21.58 -0.63
N ALA A 240 1.93 -21.92 0.19
CA ALA A 240 3.18 -22.52 -0.29
C ALA A 240 3.04 -24.03 -0.67
N GLU A 241 2.08 -24.75 -0.11
CA GLU A 241 1.82 -26.17 -0.44
C GLU A 241 0.97 -26.32 -1.72
N SER A 242 -0.12 -25.57 -1.85
CA SER A 242 -1.10 -25.76 -2.92
C SER A 242 -1.79 -24.46 -3.43
N GLY A 243 -1.48 -23.30 -2.85
CA GLY A 243 -2.06 -22.03 -3.28
C GLY A 243 -1.13 -21.22 -4.18
N ARG A 244 -1.26 -19.88 -4.07
CA ARG A 244 -0.56 -18.91 -4.92
C ARG A 244 0.96 -19.08 -4.91
N LEU A 245 1.60 -19.27 -3.75
CA LEU A 245 3.05 -19.41 -3.68
C LEU A 245 3.54 -20.71 -4.36
N ALA A 246 2.75 -21.80 -4.25
CA ALA A 246 3.03 -23.03 -4.99
C ALA A 246 2.90 -22.84 -6.51
N ALA A 247 1.90 -22.10 -6.95
CA ALA A 247 1.71 -21.74 -8.36
C ALA A 247 2.90 -20.91 -8.88
N LEU A 248 3.31 -19.86 -8.14
CA LEU A 248 4.48 -19.04 -8.51
C LEU A 248 5.76 -19.85 -8.58
N ARG A 249 5.98 -20.78 -7.63
CA ARG A 249 7.13 -21.71 -7.66
C ARG A 249 7.12 -22.58 -8.91
N THR A 250 5.96 -23.05 -9.35
CA THR A 250 5.81 -23.85 -10.58
C THR A 250 6.10 -22.99 -11.80
N LEU A 251 5.49 -21.82 -11.89
CA LEU A 251 5.65 -20.89 -13.01
C LEU A 251 7.07 -20.29 -13.10
N SER A 252 7.82 -20.24 -11.99
CA SER A 252 9.22 -19.81 -12.00
C SER A 252 10.12 -20.69 -12.86
N GLN A 253 9.71 -21.92 -13.15
CA GLN A 253 10.48 -22.83 -14.00
C GLN A 253 10.37 -22.52 -15.50
N ARG A 254 9.40 -21.70 -15.93
CA ARG A 254 9.23 -21.29 -17.32
C ARG A 254 10.25 -20.23 -17.70
N GLU A 255 11.05 -20.53 -18.72
CA GLU A 255 12.10 -19.60 -19.20
C GLU A 255 11.57 -18.53 -20.20
N ASP A 256 10.37 -18.70 -20.76
CA ASP A 256 9.79 -17.86 -21.81
C ASP A 256 8.95 -16.68 -21.26
N VAL A 257 8.80 -16.54 -19.96
CA VAL A 257 8.10 -15.44 -19.28
C VAL A 257 9.08 -14.51 -18.59
N ASP A 258 8.74 -13.23 -18.53
CA ASP A 258 9.43 -12.21 -17.74
C ASP A 258 8.69 -12.00 -16.39
N TRP A 259 9.37 -11.44 -15.40
CA TRP A 259 8.83 -11.28 -14.06
C TRP A 259 8.66 -9.81 -13.68
N TRP A 260 7.53 -9.51 -13.11
CA TRP A 260 7.32 -8.30 -12.31
C TRP A 260 7.31 -8.75 -10.86
N LEU A 261 8.47 -8.57 -10.19
CA LEU A 261 8.81 -9.28 -8.96
C LEU A 261 8.77 -8.36 -7.76
N ASP A 262 8.00 -8.76 -6.75
CA ASP A 262 8.04 -8.18 -5.42
C ASP A 262 9.30 -8.67 -4.69
N PRO A 263 10.24 -7.79 -4.32
CA PRO A 263 11.44 -8.19 -3.60
C PRO A 263 11.14 -8.81 -2.23
N ALA A 264 9.96 -8.60 -1.64
CA ALA A 264 9.57 -9.24 -0.39
C ALA A 264 9.55 -10.79 -0.46
N LEU A 265 9.37 -11.36 -1.67
CA LEU A 265 9.48 -12.81 -1.88
C LEU A 265 10.93 -13.33 -1.78
N LEU A 266 11.93 -12.47 -1.94
CA LEU A 266 13.35 -12.79 -1.85
C LEU A 266 13.95 -12.48 -0.47
N ASP A 267 13.15 -11.95 0.44
CA ASP A 267 13.54 -11.46 1.75
C ASP A 267 12.81 -12.26 2.85
N PRO A 268 13.34 -13.44 3.24
CA PRO A 268 12.70 -14.29 4.25
C PRO A 268 12.75 -13.62 5.62
N PRO A 269 11.61 -13.51 6.36
CA PRO A 269 11.55 -12.87 7.66
C PRO A 269 12.41 -13.61 8.69
N LEU A 270 13.06 -12.84 9.59
CA LEU A 270 13.77 -13.40 10.73
C LEU A 270 12.79 -13.73 11.85
N LEU A 271 12.73 -14.99 12.24
CA LEU A 271 11.91 -15.46 13.36
C LEU A 271 12.77 -15.90 14.53
N ALA A 272 12.27 -15.63 15.73
CA ALA A 272 12.93 -16.10 16.95
C ALA A 272 12.90 -17.63 17.04
N VAL A 273 14.04 -18.24 17.24
CA VAL A 273 14.15 -19.69 17.47
C VAL A 273 13.68 -19.99 18.90
N ASP A 274 12.69 -20.86 19.04
CA ASP A 274 12.27 -21.33 20.35
C ASP A 274 13.37 -22.17 21.01
N PRO A 275 13.65 -21.95 22.32
CA PRO A 275 14.66 -22.73 23.01
C PRO A 275 14.27 -24.21 23.01
N SER A 276 15.26 -25.06 22.70
CA SER A 276 15.07 -26.53 22.72
C SER A 276 14.71 -27.03 24.12
N ASP A 277 14.05 -28.19 24.19
CA ASP A 277 13.68 -28.84 25.45
C ASP A 277 14.90 -29.05 26.39
N GLY A 278 14.94 -28.26 27.47
CA GLY A 278 16.02 -28.29 28.48
C GLY A 278 16.98 -27.11 28.47
N GLU A 279 16.84 -26.19 27.57
CA GLU A 279 17.55 -24.88 27.58
C GLU A 279 16.92 -23.93 28.61
N ASP A 280 17.74 -22.98 29.09
CA ASP A 280 17.29 -21.97 30.03
C ASP A 280 16.29 -21.04 29.33
N PRO A 281 15.02 -20.93 29.77
CA PRO A 281 14.04 -20.03 29.18
C PRO A 281 14.43 -18.54 29.21
N SER A 282 15.47 -18.23 30.02
CA SER A 282 16.03 -16.87 30.12
C SER A 282 17.21 -16.63 29.18
N ALA A 283 17.60 -17.63 28.36
CA ALA A 283 18.63 -17.44 27.35
C ALA A 283 18.22 -16.41 26.30
N VAL A 284 19.20 -15.70 25.76
CA VAL A 284 19.02 -14.80 24.61
C VAL A 284 18.56 -15.64 23.43
N ARG A 285 17.49 -15.20 22.75
CA ARG A 285 16.97 -15.90 21.57
C ARG A 285 17.83 -15.59 20.36
N GLU A 286 17.98 -16.59 19.51
CA GLU A 286 18.58 -16.43 18.20
C GLU A 286 17.45 -16.18 17.18
N TYR A 287 17.74 -15.36 16.17
CA TYR A 287 16.84 -15.08 15.06
C TYR A 287 17.41 -15.70 13.79
N THR A 288 16.58 -16.42 13.05
CA THR A 288 16.99 -17.09 11.80
C THR A 288 15.92 -16.86 10.74
N PRO A 289 16.32 -16.85 9.43
CA PRO A 289 15.35 -16.79 8.34
C PRO A 289 14.33 -17.91 8.45
N GLU A 290 13.06 -17.58 8.21
CA GLU A 290 12.00 -18.59 8.18
C GLU A 290 12.27 -19.61 7.07
N PRO A 291 12.28 -20.92 7.38
CA PRO A 291 12.78 -21.95 6.46
C PRO A 291 11.99 -22.06 5.15
N LEU A 292 10.65 -21.94 5.19
CA LEU A 292 9.80 -22.08 4.01
C LEU A 292 9.93 -20.87 3.07
N SER A 293 9.97 -19.66 3.64
CA SER A 293 10.24 -18.45 2.89
C SER A 293 11.65 -18.45 2.27
N ALA A 294 12.64 -18.93 3.03
CA ALA A 294 14.02 -19.05 2.54
C ALA A 294 14.14 -20.09 1.42
N GLU A 295 13.40 -21.21 1.47
CA GLU A 295 13.33 -22.17 0.37
C GLU A 295 12.73 -21.55 -0.88
N LEU A 296 11.61 -20.82 -0.76
CA LEU A 296 10.97 -20.14 -1.87
C LEU A 296 11.90 -19.07 -2.49
N ALA A 297 12.49 -18.23 -1.65
CA ALA A 297 13.45 -17.21 -2.09
C ALA A 297 14.62 -17.83 -2.87
N GLY A 298 15.18 -18.94 -2.36
CA GLY A 298 16.26 -19.66 -3.06
C GLY A 298 15.83 -20.23 -4.42
N VAL A 299 14.61 -20.79 -4.52
CA VAL A 299 14.07 -21.27 -5.81
C VAL A 299 13.90 -20.14 -6.81
N LEU A 300 13.39 -18.99 -6.36
CA LEU A 300 13.19 -17.82 -7.22
C LEU A 300 14.54 -17.24 -7.67
N ASP A 301 15.50 -17.09 -6.78
CA ASP A 301 16.84 -16.57 -7.08
C ASP A 301 17.56 -17.45 -8.13
N GLU A 302 17.54 -18.78 -7.95
CA GLU A 302 18.11 -19.72 -8.92
C GLU A 302 17.40 -19.66 -10.29
N ALA A 303 16.10 -19.38 -10.30
CA ALA A 303 15.27 -19.38 -11.50
C ALA A 303 15.33 -18.07 -12.30
N VAL A 304 15.89 -16.97 -11.81
CA VAL A 304 15.97 -15.67 -12.52
C VAL A 304 16.57 -15.83 -13.94
N GLY A 305 17.70 -16.51 -14.09
CA GLY A 305 18.28 -16.85 -15.39
C GLY A 305 18.53 -15.64 -16.31
N GLN A 306 17.97 -15.70 -17.53
CA GLN A 306 18.08 -14.64 -18.56
C GLN A 306 16.76 -13.85 -18.75
N ARG A 307 15.84 -13.95 -17.81
CA ARG A 307 14.57 -13.23 -17.87
C ARG A 307 14.75 -11.73 -17.71
N THR A 308 13.80 -10.97 -18.21
CA THR A 308 13.66 -9.58 -17.81
C THR A 308 12.96 -9.56 -16.45
N VAL A 309 13.58 -8.97 -15.44
CA VAL A 309 12.96 -8.70 -14.14
C VAL A 309 12.64 -7.22 -14.07
N LEU A 310 11.38 -6.90 -13.79
CA LEU A 310 10.93 -5.58 -13.39
C LEU A 310 10.67 -5.60 -11.89
N ALA A 311 11.10 -4.56 -11.19
CA ALA A 311 10.89 -4.48 -9.74
C ALA A 311 9.49 -3.94 -9.40
N MET A 312 8.79 -4.62 -8.51
CA MET A 312 7.68 -4.03 -7.76
C MET A 312 8.22 -3.20 -6.59
N PRO A 313 7.46 -2.25 -6.05
CA PRO A 313 7.70 -1.72 -4.71
C PRO A 313 7.71 -2.87 -3.70
N TYR A 314 8.60 -2.81 -2.69
CA TYR A 314 8.66 -3.83 -1.65
C TYR A 314 7.29 -4.02 -0.98
N ALA A 315 6.86 -5.27 -0.83
CA ALA A 315 5.54 -5.66 -0.32
C ALA A 315 4.36 -5.05 -1.12
N GLN A 316 4.55 -4.79 -2.41
CA GLN A 316 3.54 -4.15 -3.27
C GLN A 316 3.05 -2.80 -2.73
N ALA A 317 3.90 -2.07 -1.99
CA ALA A 317 3.52 -0.82 -1.33
C ALA A 317 2.91 0.19 -2.31
N ASP A 318 1.82 0.81 -1.90
CA ASP A 318 1.15 1.88 -2.66
C ASP A 318 1.87 3.22 -2.46
N THR A 319 2.95 3.40 -3.20
CA THR A 319 3.79 4.60 -3.11
C THR A 319 3.02 5.89 -3.36
N ARG A 320 1.99 5.86 -4.21
CA ARG A 320 1.14 7.02 -4.47
C ARG A 320 0.28 7.39 -3.27
N SER A 321 -0.28 6.40 -2.58
CA SER A 321 -1.04 6.62 -1.35
C SER A 321 -0.15 7.17 -0.24
N LEU A 322 1.08 6.66 -0.12
CA LEU A 322 2.08 7.16 0.82
C LEU A 322 2.45 8.61 0.56
N ASP A 323 2.70 8.96 -0.71
CA ASP A 323 3.03 10.33 -1.12
C ASP A 323 1.84 11.29 -0.91
N ALA A 324 0.62 10.85 -1.25
CA ALA A 324 -0.61 11.62 -1.04
C ALA A 324 -0.91 11.86 0.45
N ALA A 325 -0.62 10.88 1.31
CA ALA A 325 -0.75 10.99 2.77
C ALA A 325 0.40 11.81 3.39
N GLY A 326 1.51 12.04 2.68
CA GLY A 326 2.69 12.75 3.19
C GLY A 326 3.49 11.94 4.20
N THR A 327 3.51 10.61 4.07
CA THR A 327 4.25 9.68 4.94
C THR A 327 5.64 9.36 4.38
N ASP A 328 6.47 10.39 4.22
CA ASP A 328 7.81 10.30 3.61
C ASP A 328 8.72 9.24 4.25
N GLN A 329 8.54 8.98 5.55
CA GLN A 329 9.32 7.96 6.27
C GLN A 329 9.00 6.55 5.75
N LEU A 330 7.72 6.22 5.56
CA LEU A 330 7.31 4.93 5.02
C LEU A 330 7.72 4.77 3.55
N SER A 331 7.55 5.83 2.74
CA SER A 331 8.03 5.84 1.35
C SER A 331 9.54 5.60 1.26
N THR A 332 10.30 6.11 2.23
CA THR A 332 11.74 5.88 2.31
C THR A 332 12.05 4.45 2.76
N ALA A 333 11.37 3.95 3.79
CA ALA A 333 11.55 2.59 4.30
C ALA A 333 11.28 1.52 3.22
N VAL A 334 10.17 1.65 2.49
CA VAL A 334 9.83 0.77 1.36
C VAL A 334 10.94 0.74 0.30
N ARG A 335 11.47 1.92 -0.05
CA ARG A 335 12.52 2.05 -1.06
C ARG A 335 13.85 1.47 -0.60
N GLU A 336 14.24 1.74 0.65
CA GLU A 336 15.48 1.25 1.24
C GLU A 336 15.44 -0.28 1.39
N GLN A 337 14.35 -0.85 1.90
CA GLN A 337 14.19 -2.30 2.04
C GLN A 337 14.27 -3.00 0.67
N GLY A 338 13.53 -2.50 -0.32
CA GLY A 338 13.60 -3.07 -1.68
C GLY A 338 15.01 -2.99 -2.28
N HIS A 339 15.71 -1.86 -2.08
CA HIS A 339 17.08 -1.68 -2.56
C HIS A 339 18.09 -2.64 -1.87
N GLU A 340 17.90 -2.87 -0.57
CA GLU A 340 18.73 -3.80 0.19
C GLU A 340 18.62 -5.22 -0.36
N VAL A 341 17.39 -5.70 -0.57
CA VAL A 341 17.13 -7.04 -1.15
C VAL A 341 17.75 -7.20 -2.53
N TRP A 342 17.60 -6.21 -3.43
CA TRP A 342 18.25 -6.26 -4.75
C TRP A 342 19.78 -6.26 -4.67
N THR A 343 20.34 -5.61 -3.64
CA THR A 343 21.79 -5.58 -3.43
C THR A 343 22.30 -6.91 -2.87
N GLU A 344 21.57 -7.52 -1.95
CA GLU A 344 21.93 -8.79 -1.31
C GLU A 344 21.83 -9.97 -2.27
N THR A 345 20.76 -10.04 -3.05
CA THR A 345 20.57 -11.09 -4.07
C THR A 345 21.48 -10.90 -5.30
N GLY A 346 21.90 -9.67 -5.56
CA GLY A 346 22.65 -9.32 -6.76
C GLY A 346 21.80 -9.33 -8.04
N ILE A 347 20.48 -9.49 -7.95
CA ILE A 347 19.56 -9.34 -9.07
C ILE A 347 19.49 -7.85 -9.44
N VAL A 348 19.61 -7.56 -10.72
CA VAL A 348 19.52 -6.19 -11.26
C VAL A 348 18.25 -6.06 -12.08
N PRO A 349 17.16 -5.50 -11.52
CA PRO A 349 15.95 -5.25 -12.30
C PRO A 349 16.24 -4.32 -13.48
N ARG A 350 15.58 -4.58 -14.62
CA ARG A 350 15.73 -3.74 -15.84
C ARG A 350 15.05 -2.38 -15.68
N ALA A 351 13.95 -2.32 -14.93
CA ALA A 351 13.21 -1.13 -14.56
C ALA A 351 12.41 -1.38 -13.28
N ALA A 352 11.95 -0.31 -12.65
CA ALA A 352 11.02 -0.35 -11.52
C ALA A 352 9.74 0.43 -11.88
N PRO A 353 8.87 -0.14 -12.75
CA PRO A 353 7.70 0.57 -13.20
C PRO A 353 6.68 0.76 -12.10
N LEU A 354 6.11 1.97 -12.01
CA LEU A 354 4.92 2.19 -11.21
C LEU A 354 3.69 1.78 -12.01
N GLN A 355 2.81 0.98 -11.41
CA GLN A 355 1.51 0.66 -12.01
C GLN A 355 0.55 1.83 -11.83
N ILE A 356 -0.05 2.27 -12.93
CA ILE A 356 -1.08 3.29 -12.95
C ILE A 356 -2.44 2.61 -13.10
N ASP A 357 -3.29 2.79 -12.12
CA ASP A 357 -4.65 2.26 -12.19
C ASP A 357 -5.50 3.02 -13.20
N PRO A 358 -6.46 2.33 -13.85
CA PRO A 358 -7.35 2.99 -14.79
C PRO A 358 -8.05 4.22 -14.20
N ALA A 359 -8.48 4.14 -12.95
CA ALA A 359 -9.19 5.22 -12.29
C ALA A 359 -8.32 6.45 -12.01
N THR A 360 -7.00 6.28 -11.93
CA THR A 360 -6.05 7.35 -11.55
C THR A 360 -5.18 7.81 -12.71
N ALA A 361 -5.31 7.21 -13.89
CA ALA A 361 -4.54 7.60 -15.06
C ALA A 361 -4.85 9.05 -15.47
N SER A 362 -3.83 9.90 -15.41
CA SER A 362 -3.92 11.32 -15.80
C SER A 362 -2.53 11.85 -16.13
N PRO A 363 -2.43 12.97 -16.87
CA PRO A 363 -1.15 13.62 -17.08
C PRO A 363 -0.46 14.02 -15.76
N ASP A 364 -1.23 14.47 -14.76
CA ASP A 364 -0.68 14.84 -13.45
C ASP A 364 -0.05 13.65 -12.74
N THR A 365 -0.67 12.47 -12.81
CA THR A 365 -0.13 11.22 -12.25
C THR A 365 1.21 10.84 -12.90
N LEU A 366 1.32 10.95 -14.23
CA LEU A 366 2.57 10.67 -14.93
C LEU A 366 3.68 11.66 -14.57
N GLU A 367 3.33 12.94 -14.38
CA GLU A 367 4.27 13.97 -13.91
C GLU A 367 4.69 13.73 -12.43
N GLU A 368 3.81 13.17 -11.58
CA GLU A 368 4.16 12.78 -10.21
C GLU A 368 5.18 11.63 -10.21
N VAL A 369 5.00 10.64 -11.08
CA VAL A 369 5.98 9.54 -11.24
C VAL A 369 7.36 10.09 -11.62
N LEU A 370 7.41 10.98 -12.61
CA LEU A 370 8.67 11.65 -13.01
C LEU A 370 9.27 12.48 -11.87
N ALA A 371 8.44 13.25 -11.13
CA ALA A 371 8.90 14.05 -10.01
C ALA A 371 9.46 13.20 -8.85
N ALA A 372 8.95 11.97 -8.67
CA ALA A 372 9.47 10.99 -7.73
C ALA A 372 10.76 10.30 -8.22
N GLY A 373 11.22 10.58 -9.46
CA GLY A 373 12.40 9.99 -10.06
C GLY A 373 12.15 8.65 -10.78
N GLY A 374 10.89 8.31 -11.06
CA GLY A 374 10.53 7.15 -11.87
C GLY A 374 10.80 7.42 -13.35
N ASP A 375 11.23 6.40 -14.07
CA ASP A 375 11.54 6.43 -15.51
C ASP A 375 10.62 5.55 -16.35
N THR A 376 9.83 4.69 -15.71
CA THR A 376 8.96 3.71 -16.36
C THR A 376 7.63 3.61 -15.62
N ALA A 377 6.51 3.50 -16.35
CA ALA A 377 5.20 3.22 -15.80
C ALA A 377 4.47 2.14 -16.61
N ILE A 378 3.69 1.30 -15.93
CA ILE A 378 2.71 0.40 -16.56
C ILE A 378 1.37 1.13 -16.55
N VAL A 379 0.84 1.43 -17.74
CA VAL A 379 -0.41 2.19 -17.90
C VAL A 379 -1.46 1.35 -18.61
N PRO A 380 -2.74 1.46 -18.22
CA PRO A 380 -3.81 0.82 -18.98
C PRO A 380 -3.88 1.42 -20.38
N SER A 381 -3.84 0.58 -21.42
CA SER A 381 -3.93 1.07 -22.80
C SER A 381 -5.27 1.78 -23.08
N SER A 382 -6.33 1.46 -22.33
CA SER A 382 -7.60 2.18 -22.35
C SER A 382 -7.53 3.63 -21.85
N SER A 383 -6.49 3.98 -21.11
CA SER A 383 -6.22 5.34 -20.64
C SER A 383 -5.44 6.19 -21.65
N LEU A 384 -5.07 5.61 -22.78
CA LEU A 384 -4.33 6.30 -23.83
C LEU A 384 -5.23 6.51 -25.04
N ARG A 385 -5.21 7.72 -25.59
CA ARG A 385 -5.92 8.02 -26.84
C ARG A 385 -5.14 7.38 -27.97
N THR A 386 -5.70 6.35 -28.56
CA THR A 386 -5.20 5.75 -29.79
C THR A 386 -5.79 6.47 -31.00
N ASP A 387 -5.12 6.40 -32.16
CA ASP A 387 -5.66 6.90 -33.41
C ASP A 387 -6.95 6.12 -33.77
N PRO A 388 -8.13 6.77 -33.74
CA PRO A 388 -9.41 6.07 -34.02
C PRO A 388 -9.50 5.56 -35.46
N ASP A 389 -8.66 6.08 -36.37
CA ASP A 389 -8.59 5.65 -37.76
C ASP A 389 -7.60 4.48 -37.99
N SER A 390 -6.82 4.10 -36.93
CA SER A 390 -5.91 2.97 -37.01
C SER A 390 -6.65 1.66 -36.79
N ALA A 391 -6.68 0.82 -37.85
CA ALA A 391 -7.19 -0.56 -37.79
C ALA A 391 -6.07 -1.55 -37.42
N VAL A 392 -4.94 -1.09 -36.87
CA VAL A 392 -3.77 -1.90 -36.57
C VAL A 392 -3.39 -1.72 -35.12
N THR A 393 -3.26 -2.82 -34.40
CA THR A 393 -2.82 -2.84 -32.99
C THR A 393 -1.35 -2.43 -32.89
N PRO A 394 -0.98 -1.39 -32.15
CA PRO A 394 0.41 -0.98 -31.94
C PRO A 394 1.13 -1.90 -30.96
N SER A 395 2.46 -1.81 -30.92
CA SER A 395 3.28 -2.40 -29.85
C SER A 395 2.98 -1.74 -28.52
N SER A 396 3.14 -2.52 -27.44
CA SER A 396 2.79 -2.15 -26.05
C SER A 396 3.78 -1.17 -25.41
N VAL A 397 4.29 -0.19 -26.16
CA VAL A 397 5.24 0.80 -25.65
C VAL A 397 4.99 2.18 -26.23
N GLY A 398 5.15 3.19 -25.38
CA GLY A 398 5.12 4.60 -25.74
C GLY A 398 6.04 5.41 -24.83
N VAL A 399 6.15 6.71 -25.09
CA VAL A 399 6.97 7.64 -24.30
C VAL A 399 6.13 8.87 -23.98
N TYR A 400 6.05 9.24 -22.71
CA TYR A 400 5.43 10.48 -22.25
C TYR A 400 6.52 11.52 -21.97
N PRO A 401 6.63 12.59 -22.79
CA PRO A 401 7.54 13.69 -22.52
C PRO A 401 6.96 14.56 -21.40
N SER A 402 7.75 14.87 -20.38
CA SER A 402 7.32 15.77 -19.31
C SER A 402 6.90 17.13 -19.87
N SER A 403 5.75 17.61 -19.40
CA SER A 403 5.29 18.97 -19.67
C SER A 403 5.89 20.01 -18.70
N ARG A 404 6.44 19.53 -17.57
CA ARG A 404 6.98 20.36 -16.47
C ARG A 404 8.50 20.45 -16.50
N GLN A 405 9.18 19.44 -17.04
CA GLN A 405 10.65 19.36 -17.05
C GLN A 405 11.15 19.06 -18.48
N GLU A 406 11.85 20.01 -19.09
CA GLU A 406 12.34 19.88 -20.48
C GLU A 406 13.42 18.79 -20.57
N GLY A 407 13.16 17.78 -21.37
CA GLY A 407 14.10 16.68 -21.66
C GLY A 407 13.93 15.44 -20.77
N GLU A 408 13.01 15.46 -19.81
CA GLU A 408 12.62 14.26 -19.07
C GLU A 408 11.48 13.54 -19.78
N GLU A 409 11.59 12.24 -19.84
CA GLU A 409 10.65 11.35 -20.52
C GLU A 409 10.36 10.12 -19.65
N LEU A 410 9.09 9.70 -19.63
CA LEU A 410 8.65 8.49 -18.95
C LEU A 410 8.34 7.42 -19.99
N THR A 411 8.95 6.24 -19.88
CA THR A 411 8.61 5.08 -20.70
C THR A 411 7.29 4.51 -20.23
N LEU A 412 6.33 4.37 -21.14
CA LEU A 412 5.03 3.78 -20.88
C LEU A 412 4.98 2.37 -21.44
N LEU A 413 4.82 1.38 -20.58
CA LEU A 413 4.42 0.03 -20.94
C LEU A 413 2.89 -0.05 -20.88
N ALA A 414 2.27 -0.35 -22.01
CA ALA A 414 0.80 -0.48 -22.12
C ALA A 414 0.44 -1.92 -22.51
N PRO A 415 0.27 -2.83 -21.53
CA PRO A 415 -0.12 -4.20 -21.83
C PRO A 415 -1.41 -4.28 -22.64
N ASP A 416 -1.52 -5.29 -23.50
CA ASP A 416 -2.76 -5.52 -24.21
C ASP A 416 -3.89 -5.88 -23.23
N PRO A 417 -4.97 -5.10 -23.16
CA PRO A 417 -5.95 -5.25 -22.08
C PRO A 417 -6.75 -6.55 -22.21
N THR A 418 -7.09 -6.96 -23.43
CA THR A 418 -7.89 -8.16 -23.66
C THR A 418 -7.06 -9.42 -23.38
N LEU A 419 -5.85 -9.49 -23.92
CA LEU A 419 -4.97 -10.65 -23.68
C LEU A 419 -4.58 -10.76 -22.20
N SER A 420 -4.28 -9.66 -21.53
CA SER A 420 -3.96 -9.64 -20.09
C SER A 420 -5.16 -10.07 -19.24
N SER A 421 -6.36 -9.61 -19.61
CA SER A 421 -7.59 -9.98 -18.93
C SER A 421 -7.93 -11.47 -19.14
N GLU A 422 -7.79 -12.00 -20.36
CA GLU A 422 -8.06 -13.42 -20.63
C GLU A 422 -7.07 -14.33 -19.87
N LEU A 423 -5.77 -13.96 -19.79
CA LEU A 423 -4.83 -14.72 -18.96
C LEU A 423 -5.18 -14.65 -17.47
N SER A 424 -5.71 -13.53 -17.00
CA SER A 424 -6.16 -13.39 -15.59
C SER A 424 -7.37 -14.26 -15.23
N LEU A 425 -8.11 -14.75 -16.23
CA LEU A 425 -9.24 -15.67 -16.04
C LEU A 425 -8.83 -17.14 -15.91
N LEU A 426 -7.56 -17.49 -16.11
CA LEU A 426 -7.06 -18.85 -15.98
C LEU A 426 -6.91 -19.23 -14.51
N THR A 427 -8.03 -19.45 -13.85
CA THR A 427 -8.12 -19.88 -12.43
C THR A 427 -8.56 -21.34 -12.37
N GLU A 428 -8.51 -21.99 -11.20
CA GLU A 428 -8.88 -23.39 -11.00
C GLU A 428 -10.30 -23.71 -11.47
N ASP A 429 -11.22 -22.76 -11.32
CA ASP A 429 -12.65 -22.92 -11.69
C ASP A 429 -12.95 -22.45 -13.14
N SER A 430 -11.92 -22.07 -13.92
CA SER A 430 -12.12 -21.48 -15.25
C SER A 430 -12.34 -22.52 -16.34
N ASP A 431 -13.05 -22.13 -17.42
CA ASP A 431 -13.02 -22.87 -18.69
C ASP A 431 -11.70 -22.57 -19.44
N ALA A 432 -10.63 -23.19 -18.96
CA ALA A 432 -9.27 -22.95 -19.43
C ALA A 432 -9.09 -23.20 -20.93
N GLU A 433 -9.76 -24.22 -21.49
CA GLU A 433 -9.68 -24.51 -22.92
C GLU A 433 -10.36 -23.42 -23.76
N GLN A 434 -11.52 -22.92 -23.32
CA GLN A 434 -12.21 -21.83 -24.00
C GLN A 434 -11.43 -20.54 -23.96
N THR A 435 -10.85 -20.20 -22.80
CA THR A 435 -9.95 -19.05 -22.60
C THR A 435 -8.71 -19.18 -23.50
N ARG A 436 -8.08 -20.35 -23.56
CA ARG A 436 -6.94 -20.62 -24.44
C ARG A 436 -7.31 -20.40 -25.92
N GLN A 437 -8.49 -20.89 -26.38
CA GLN A 437 -8.97 -20.66 -27.74
C GLN A 437 -9.25 -19.17 -28.00
N ARG A 438 -9.70 -18.43 -27.00
CA ARG A 438 -9.88 -16.98 -27.09
C ARG A 438 -8.55 -16.25 -27.28
N VAL A 439 -7.55 -16.55 -26.46
CA VAL A 439 -6.22 -15.97 -26.54
C VAL A 439 -5.54 -16.25 -27.88
N LEU A 440 -5.64 -17.50 -28.38
CA LEU A 440 -5.15 -17.86 -29.70
C LEU A 440 -5.89 -17.10 -30.83
N ALA A 441 -7.19 -16.92 -30.71
CA ALA A 441 -8.01 -16.17 -31.67
C ALA A 441 -7.65 -14.67 -31.69
N GLU A 442 -7.43 -14.06 -30.53
CA GLU A 442 -7.00 -12.65 -30.39
C GLU A 442 -5.64 -12.44 -31.06
N THR A 443 -4.64 -13.23 -30.67
CA THR A 443 -3.28 -13.11 -31.22
C THR A 443 -3.24 -13.36 -32.72
N ALA A 444 -4.01 -14.33 -33.25
CA ALA A 444 -4.12 -14.58 -34.69
C ALA A 444 -4.84 -13.43 -35.42
N THR A 445 -5.84 -12.83 -34.80
CA THR A 445 -6.57 -11.68 -35.38
C THR A 445 -5.60 -10.49 -35.47
N ILE A 446 -4.87 -10.18 -34.41
CA ILE A 446 -3.82 -9.13 -34.41
C ILE A 446 -2.76 -9.45 -35.48
N ALA A 447 -2.19 -10.65 -35.47
CA ALA A 447 -1.14 -11.03 -36.41
C ALA A 447 -1.59 -10.93 -37.89
N SER A 448 -2.90 -11.15 -38.16
CA SER A 448 -3.48 -11.07 -39.51
C SER A 448 -3.87 -9.65 -39.94
N GLU A 449 -3.67 -8.62 -39.12
CA GLU A 449 -3.86 -7.22 -39.52
C GLU A 449 -2.87 -6.81 -40.61
N TYR A 450 -3.29 -5.88 -41.46
CA TYR A 450 -2.48 -5.47 -42.60
C TYR A 450 -1.45 -4.38 -42.20
N THR A 451 -0.26 -4.82 -41.86
CA THR A 451 0.89 -3.95 -41.53
C THR A 451 2.19 -4.52 -42.07
N THR A 452 3.20 -3.67 -42.27
CA THR A 452 4.59 -4.04 -42.64
C THR A 452 5.55 -3.81 -41.48
N ALA A 453 5.20 -2.93 -40.55
CA ALA A 453 6.03 -2.69 -39.38
C ALA A 453 5.88 -3.83 -38.36
N PRO A 454 6.97 -4.30 -37.77
CA PRO A 454 6.92 -5.31 -36.70
C PRO A 454 6.17 -4.79 -35.49
N ARG A 455 5.55 -5.71 -34.76
CA ARG A 455 4.81 -5.40 -33.54
C ARG A 455 5.26 -6.29 -32.41
N HIS A 456 5.28 -5.73 -31.20
CA HIS A 456 5.62 -6.44 -29.98
C HIS A 456 4.57 -6.13 -28.91
N LEU A 457 3.77 -7.12 -28.55
CA LEU A 457 2.74 -7.03 -27.55
C LEU A 457 3.27 -7.46 -26.19
N LEU A 458 2.87 -6.74 -25.15
CA LEU A 458 3.07 -7.12 -23.76
C LEU A 458 1.75 -7.66 -23.21
N ILE A 459 1.79 -8.81 -22.58
CA ILE A 459 0.69 -9.41 -21.84
C ILE A 459 1.08 -9.42 -20.37
N ALA A 460 0.28 -8.82 -19.52
CA ALA A 460 0.52 -8.76 -18.07
C ALA A 460 -0.81 -9.05 -17.35
N PRO A 461 -1.03 -10.29 -16.89
CA PRO A 461 -2.20 -10.62 -16.09
C PRO A 461 -2.19 -9.82 -14.78
N SER A 462 -3.37 -9.67 -14.16
CA SER A 462 -3.51 -8.94 -12.89
C SER A 462 -2.64 -9.55 -11.79
N ALA A 463 -2.03 -8.71 -10.98
CA ALA A 463 -1.30 -9.15 -9.80
C ALA A 463 -2.21 -9.81 -8.74
N GLU A 464 -3.50 -9.56 -8.81
CA GLU A 464 -4.52 -10.12 -7.91
C GLU A 464 -5.10 -11.46 -8.42
N ALA A 465 -4.81 -11.86 -9.68
CA ALA A 465 -5.37 -13.08 -10.26
C ALA A 465 -4.80 -14.33 -9.56
N GLU A 466 -5.69 -15.23 -9.18
CA GLU A 466 -5.36 -16.56 -8.64
C GLU A 466 -5.16 -17.54 -9.81
N LEU A 467 -3.99 -17.46 -10.44
CA LEU A 467 -3.69 -18.23 -11.63
C LEU A 467 -3.50 -19.72 -11.32
N ASP A 468 -4.21 -20.57 -12.04
CA ASP A 468 -3.92 -22.00 -12.07
C ASP A 468 -2.69 -22.26 -12.95
N PRO A 469 -1.60 -22.80 -12.39
CA PRO A 469 -0.36 -23.01 -13.12
C PRO A 469 -0.50 -24.01 -14.27
N GLU A 470 -1.39 -25.03 -14.18
CA GLU A 470 -1.60 -26.02 -15.23
C GLU A 470 -2.31 -25.39 -16.43
N ALA A 471 -3.38 -24.63 -16.19
CA ALA A 471 -4.12 -23.93 -17.23
C ALA A 471 -3.26 -22.85 -17.92
N LEU A 472 -2.48 -22.10 -17.12
CA LEU A 472 -1.59 -21.06 -17.65
C LEU A 472 -0.45 -21.68 -18.46
N ASP A 473 0.23 -22.73 -17.97
CA ASP A 473 1.27 -23.46 -18.69
C ASP A 473 0.77 -23.99 -20.03
N ALA A 474 -0.38 -24.66 -20.05
CA ALA A 474 -0.97 -25.17 -21.29
C ALA A 474 -1.31 -24.04 -22.29
N THR A 475 -1.72 -22.87 -21.79
CA THR A 475 -2.01 -21.72 -22.64
C THR A 475 -0.73 -21.09 -23.20
N LEU A 476 0.30 -20.93 -22.37
CA LEU A 476 1.61 -20.41 -22.80
C LEU A 476 2.29 -21.35 -23.78
N ASP A 477 2.20 -22.66 -23.58
CA ASP A 477 2.70 -23.67 -24.55
C ASP A 477 1.99 -23.55 -25.90
N ALA A 478 0.66 -23.41 -25.90
CA ALA A 478 -0.10 -23.22 -27.12
C ALA A 478 0.27 -21.91 -27.84
N LEU A 479 0.57 -20.85 -27.11
CA LEU A 479 1.09 -19.59 -27.67
C LEU A 479 2.50 -19.75 -28.23
N ALA A 480 3.40 -20.45 -27.55
CA ALA A 480 4.76 -20.69 -28.00
C ALA A 480 4.80 -21.60 -29.25
N GLU A 481 3.85 -22.52 -29.39
CA GLU A 481 3.69 -23.39 -30.56
C GLU A 481 2.98 -22.70 -31.72
N ALA A 482 2.30 -21.57 -31.48
CA ALA A 482 1.51 -20.87 -32.51
C ALA A 482 2.46 -20.24 -33.56
N PRO A 483 2.34 -20.65 -34.88
CA PRO A 483 3.31 -20.22 -35.89
C PRO A 483 3.21 -18.73 -36.29
N TRP A 484 2.29 -17.95 -35.73
CA TRP A 484 2.19 -16.50 -35.88
C TRP A 484 2.74 -15.73 -34.72
N ILE A 485 3.28 -16.41 -33.71
CA ILE A 485 3.84 -15.79 -32.51
C ILE A 485 5.35 -16.04 -32.48
N VAL A 486 6.08 -14.98 -32.13
CA VAL A 486 7.50 -15.03 -31.80
C VAL A 486 7.62 -14.65 -30.33
N THR A 487 8.14 -15.52 -29.50
CA THR A 487 8.40 -15.22 -28.08
C THR A 487 9.46 -14.13 -27.97
N GLY A 488 9.13 -13.04 -27.28
CA GLY A 488 9.98 -11.88 -27.04
C GLY A 488 10.30 -11.69 -25.56
N ARG A 489 10.95 -10.56 -25.25
CA ARG A 489 11.26 -10.12 -23.89
C ARG A 489 10.77 -8.70 -23.68
N THR A 490 10.27 -8.40 -22.49
CA THR A 490 9.83 -7.06 -22.11
C THR A 490 10.98 -6.04 -22.23
N SER A 491 12.23 -6.46 -22.00
CA SER A 491 13.40 -5.60 -22.20
C SER A 491 13.51 -5.06 -23.63
N THR A 492 13.02 -5.78 -24.63
CA THR A 492 13.04 -5.31 -26.04
C THR A 492 12.16 -4.08 -26.23
N LEU A 493 11.01 -4.01 -25.53
CA LEU A 493 10.14 -2.83 -25.55
C LEU A 493 10.81 -1.63 -24.86
N LEU A 494 11.44 -1.86 -23.71
CA LEU A 494 12.19 -0.84 -22.97
C LEU A 494 13.37 -0.33 -23.80
N ASP A 495 14.13 -1.24 -24.44
CA ASP A 495 15.26 -0.88 -25.29
C ASP A 495 14.81 -0.07 -26.53
N ALA A 496 13.65 -0.37 -27.08
CA ALA A 496 13.09 0.40 -28.19
C ALA A 496 12.71 1.83 -27.76
N ALA A 497 12.19 2.00 -26.56
CA ALA A 497 11.91 3.32 -25.98
C ALA A 497 13.19 4.10 -25.73
N ASP A 498 14.18 3.51 -25.05
CA ASP A 498 15.47 4.13 -24.73
C ASP A 498 16.24 4.60 -25.98
N GLN A 499 16.13 3.83 -27.07
CA GLN A 499 16.83 4.10 -28.34
C GLN A 499 16.00 4.96 -29.30
N GLY A 500 14.71 5.20 -29.01
CA GLY A 500 13.78 5.80 -29.95
C GLY A 500 13.61 4.97 -31.23
N SER A 501 13.70 3.63 -31.13
CA SER A 501 13.68 2.69 -32.26
C SER A 501 12.25 2.24 -32.58
N TRP A 502 11.36 3.19 -32.78
CA TRP A 502 9.95 2.95 -33.06
C TRP A 502 9.38 3.91 -34.11
N THR A 503 8.33 3.48 -34.77
CA THR A 503 7.57 4.26 -35.74
C THR A 503 6.09 4.34 -35.36
N THR A 504 5.43 5.41 -35.75
CA THR A 504 3.96 5.55 -35.64
C THR A 504 3.24 5.25 -36.95
N ASP A 505 3.97 4.84 -38.01
CA ASP A 505 3.39 4.44 -39.28
C ASP A 505 3.40 2.90 -39.38
N PRO A 506 2.21 2.23 -39.34
CA PRO A 506 2.11 0.78 -39.42
C PRO A 506 2.57 0.22 -40.76
N ARG A 507 2.83 1.07 -41.75
CA ARG A 507 3.31 0.70 -43.10
C ARG A 507 4.80 1.01 -43.31
N SER A 508 5.52 1.33 -42.23
CA SER A 508 6.97 1.54 -42.32
C SER A 508 7.70 0.23 -42.65
N GLU A 509 8.63 0.26 -43.60
CA GLU A 509 9.47 -0.88 -43.97
C GLU A 509 10.87 -0.83 -43.32
N ASP A 510 11.11 0.14 -42.41
CA ASP A 510 12.44 0.38 -41.82
C ASP A 510 12.81 -0.62 -40.71
N GLY A 511 11.93 -1.54 -40.36
CA GLY A 511 12.14 -2.56 -39.30
C GLY A 511 11.98 -2.05 -37.88
N GLU A 512 11.58 -0.78 -37.70
CA GLU A 512 11.24 -0.20 -36.39
C GLU A 512 9.88 -0.70 -35.90
N LEU A 513 9.74 -0.85 -34.56
CA LEU A 513 8.46 -1.27 -33.98
C LEU A 513 7.38 -0.23 -34.25
N TYR A 514 6.20 -0.69 -34.74
CA TYR A 514 5.01 0.13 -34.75
C TYR A 514 4.55 0.29 -33.30
N ALA A 515 4.72 1.47 -32.71
CA ALA A 515 4.48 1.73 -31.28
C ALA A 515 3.45 2.85 -31.08
N LEU A 516 3.03 3.02 -29.84
CA LEU A 516 2.13 4.12 -29.41
C LEU A 516 2.75 5.50 -29.69
N GLY A 517 4.08 5.58 -29.69
CA GLY A 517 4.79 6.81 -29.98
C GLY A 517 4.89 7.74 -28.77
N ARG A 518 4.94 9.05 -29.06
CA ARG A 518 4.98 10.08 -28.02
C ARG A 518 3.56 10.44 -27.60
N ILE A 519 3.26 10.19 -26.34
CA ILE A 519 1.94 10.39 -25.74
C ILE A 519 1.94 11.76 -25.07
N GLY A 520 1.24 12.73 -25.68
CA GLY A 520 1.08 14.06 -25.08
C GLY A 520 0.09 14.05 -23.90
N ALA A 521 0.09 15.13 -23.12
CA ALA A 521 -0.85 15.28 -22.01
C ALA A 521 -2.33 15.18 -22.44
N ASP A 522 -2.64 15.64 -23.65
CA ASP A 522 -4.01 15.57 -24.21
C ASP A 522 -4.41 14.13 -24.65
N ASP A 523 -3.44 13.24 -24.73
CA ASP A 523 -3.65 11.83 -25.16
C ASP A 523 -3.79 10.88 -23.96
N VAL A 524 -3.60 11.36 -22.75
CA VAL A 524 -3.84 10.60 -21.51
C VAL A 524 -5.26 10.87 -21.03
N LEU A 525 -6.07 9.84 -20.99
CA LEU A 525 -7.48 9.92 -20.63
C LEU A 525 -7.70 9.22 -19.28
N PRO A 526 -8.51 9.78 -18.38
CA PRO A 526 -8.96 9.05 -17.21
C PRO A 526 -9.78 7.83 -17.67
N SER A 527 -9.54 6.69 -17.04
CA SER A 527 -10.25 5.46 -17.39
C SER A 527 -11.51 5.33 -16.56
N GLY A 528 -12.62 5.11 -17.18
CA GLY A 528 -13.90 4.82 -16.57
C GLY A 528 -15.01 5.66 -17.19
N PRO A 529 -16.08 5.02 -17.74
CA PRO A 529 -17.24 5.76 -18.15
C PRO A 529 -17.98 6.27 -16.93
N THR A 530 -18.27 7.58 -16.89
CA THR A 530 -19.29 8.13 -16.00
C THR A 530 -20.66 7.59 -16.39
N GLU A 531 -21.67 7.79 -15.53
CA GLU A 531 -23.08 7.45 -15.83
C GLU A 531 -23.58 7.99 -17.19
N ASN A 532 -22.93 8.99 -17.75
CA ASN A 532 -23.25 9.60 -19.04
C ASN A 532 -22.34 9.16 -20.19
N GLY A 533 -21.46 8.17 -19.99
CA GLY A 533 -20.48 7.73 -20.99
C GLY A 533 -19.39 8.77 -21.27
N ARG A 534 -19.19 9.74 -20.38
CA ARG A 534 -18.12 10.73 -20.43
C ARG A 534 -16.99 10.31 -19.48
N TRP A 535 -15.77 10.57 -19.87
CA TRP A 535 -14.61 10.46 -19.03
C TRP A 535 -14.51 11.72 -18.15
N GLU A 536 -14.42 11.54 -16.85
CA GLU A 536 -14.23 12.63 -15.88
C GLU A 536 -12.97 12.36 -15.06
N HIS A 537 -12.25 13.42 -14.73
CA HIS A 537 -11.12 13.34 -13.81
C HIS A 537 -11.62 13.07 -12.39
N LEU A 538 -11.00 12.16 -11.71
CA LEU A 538 -11.21 11.92 -10.30
C LEU A 538 -10.65 13.09 -9.50
N SER A 539 -11.43 13.60 -8.56
CA SER A 539 -11.11 14.85 -7.84
C SER A 539 -10.72 14.64 -6.38
N SER A 540 -10.87 13.42 -5.87
CA SER A 540 -10.56 13.08 -4.49
C SER A 540 -9.74 11.79 -4.37
N ALA A 541 -9.11 11.57 -3.24
CA ALA A 541 -8.38 10.34 -2.95
C ALA A 541 -9.31 9.12 -2.95
N GLU A 542 -10.56 9.28 -2.49
CA GLU A 542 -11.58 8.25 -2.49
C GLU A 542 -11.99 7.87 -3.92
N ASP A 543 -12.21 8.88 -4.80
CA ASP A 543 -12.45 8.63 -6.22
C ASP A 543 -11.24 7.98 -6.91
N ALA A 544 -10.04 8.34 -6.47
CA ALA A 544 -8.78 7.78 -6.95
C ALA A 544 -8.49 6.37 -6.42
N GLN A 545 -9.34 5.84 -5.55
CA GLN A 545 -9.14 4.52 -4.91
C GLN A 545 -7.77 4.37 -4.23
N LEU A 546 -7.29 5.42 -3.57
CA LEU A 546 -6.08 5.36 -2.77
C LEU A 546 -6.38 4.72 -1.41
N LEU A 547 -5.31 4.29 -0.73
CA LEU A 547 -5.42 3.87 0.67
C LEU A 547 -5.88 5.05 1.55
N ASP A 548 -6.63 4.75 2.60
CA ASP A 548 -7.07 5.76 3.56
C ASP A 548 -5.85 6.38 4.27
N PRO A 549 -5.73 7.71 4.31
CA PRO A 549 -4.58 8.38 4.92
C PRO A 549 -4.50 8.22 6.45
N GLU A 550 -5.61 7.99 7.16
CA GLU A 550 -5.60 7.84 8.62
C GLU A 550 -4.82 6.59 9.07
N PRO A 551 -5.09 5.37 8.55
CA PRO A 551 -4.27 4.20 8.84
C PRO A 551 -2.80 4.35 8.40
N LEU A 552 -2.52 5.04 7.29
CA LEU A 552 -1.14 5.27 6.86
C LEU A 552 -0.34 6.15 7.83
N HIS A 553 -0.98 7.15 8.44
CA HIS A 553 -0.35 7.94 9.51
C HIS A 553 -0.11 7.09 10.76
N GLU A 554 -1.06 6.22 11.14
CA GLU A 554 -0.89 5.31 12.27
C GLU A 554 0.27 4.32 12.05
N LEU A 555 0.43 3.80 10.82
CA LEU A 555 1.59 2.98 10.43
C LEU A 555 2.89 3.79 10.50
N ALA A 556 2.89 5.06 10.07
CA ALA A 556 4.07 5.92 10.12
C ALA A 556 4.48 6.24 11.57
N ASP A 557 3.52 6.50 12.45
CA ASP A 557 3.77 6.69 13.88
C ASP A 557 4.36 5.43 14.52
N SER A 558 3.83 4.26 14.14
CA SER A 558 4.33 2.95 14.60
C SER A 558 5.76 2.69 14.12
N TRP A 559 6.06 3.06 12.86
CA TRP A 559 7.42 2.98 12.32
C TRP A 559 8.41 3.85 13.10
N GLU A 560 8.04 5.09 13.43
CA GLU A 560 8.88 6.00 14.24
C GLU A 560 9.16 5.45 15.64
N GLU A 561 8.16 4.77 16.23
CA GLU A 561 8.35 4.10 17.52
C GLU A 561 9.33 2.94 17.44
N LEU A 562 9.23 2.09 16.40
CA LEU A 562 10.18 1.00 16.17
C LEU A 562 11.58 1.52 15.83
N ASP A 563 11.69 2.58 15.04
CA ASP A 563 12.97 3.21 14.72
C ASP A 563 13.64 3.82 15.96
N THR A 564 12.83 4.35 16.88
CA THR A 564 13.35 4.83 18.19
C THR A 564 13.92 3.68 19.03
N LEU A 565 13.30 2.51 19.01
CA LEU A 565 13.82 1.32 19.68
C LEU A 565 15.08 0.79 19.01
N ALA A 566 15.07 0.69 17.69
CA ALA A 566 16.22 0.25 16.89
C ALA A 566 17.46 1.10 17.13
N ALA A 567 17.30 2.42 17.24
CA ALA A 567 18.41 3.33 17.52
C ALA A 567 19.12 3.08 18.87
N ALA A 568 18.49 2.34 19.78
CA ALA A 568 19.08 1.94 21.05
C ALA A 568 19.61 0.50 21.05
N MET A 569 19.21 -0.34 20.09
CA MET A 569 19.54 -1.77 20.02
C MET A 569 20.83 -1.98 19.22
N GLU A 570 21.65 -2.96 19.62
CA GLU A 570 22.84 -3.37 18.87
C GLU A 570 22.48 -4.29 17.69
N ASP A 571 21.41 -5.09 17.86
CA ASP A 571 20.83 -5.98 16.88
C ASP A 571 19.31 -5.76 16.88
N ASP A 572 18.75 -5.33 15.78
CA ASP A 572 17.33 -4.99 15.65
C ASP A 572 16.46 -6.13 15.05
N SER A 573 17.05 -7.33 14.90
CA SER A 573 16.31 -8.53 14.48
C SER A 573 14.96 -8.75 15.21
N PRO A 574 14.82 -8.40 16.53
CA PRO A 574 13.53 -8.49 17.22
C PRO A 574 12.43 -7.57 16.67
N LEU A 575 12.80 -6.54 15.87
CA LEU A 575 11.87 -5.56 15.31
C LEU A 575 11.50 -5.86 13.86
N GLU A 576 12.24 -6.75 13.21
CA GLU A 576 12.12 -6.99 11.77
C GLU A 576 10.72 -7.47 11.37
N ALA A 577 10.14 -8.41 12.11
CA ALA A 577 8.79 -8.91 11.84
C ALA A 577 7.73 -7.77 11.87
N ALA A 578 7.80 -6.89 12.88
CA ALA A 578 6.87 -5.76 12.98
C ALA A 578 7.10 -4.69 11.89
N ARG A 579 8.35 -4.43 11.53
CA ARG A 579 8.67 -3.52 10.42
C ARG A 579 8.11 -4.05 9.10
N ARG A 580 8.24 -5.35 8.86
CA ARG A 580 7.67 -6.02 7.69
C ARG A 580 6.16 -5.92 7.67
N GLU A 581 5.51 -6.12 8.81
CA GLU A 581 4.07 -5.99 8.96
C GLU A 581 3.58 -4.55 8.68
N ILE A 582 4.28 -3.54 9.18
CA ILE A 582 3.98 -2.13 8.89
C ILE A 582 4.10 -1.86 7.38
N ILE A 583 5.20 -2.28 6.74
CA ILE A 583 5.39 -2.07 5.30
C ILE A 583 4.31 -2.83 4.52
N ALA A 584 4.00 -4.07 4.87
CA ALA A 584 2.93 -4.84 4.22
C ALA A 584 1.54 -4.19 4.40
N GLY A 585 1.33 -3.43 5.48
CA GLY A 585 0.13 -2.60 5.68
C GLY A 585 -0.02 -1.47 4.65
N THR A 586 1.06 -1.10 3.95
CA THR A 586 1.03 -0.08 2.89
C THR A 586 0.74 -0.65 1.50
N SER A 587 0.48 -1.96 1.38
CA SER A 587 0.25 -2.62 0.10
C SER A 587 -0.99 -2.07 -0.62
N ALA A 588 -0.88 -1.89 -1.94
CA ALA A 588 -2.00 -1.49 -2.80
C ALA A 588 -3.19 -2.47 -2.75
N ARG A 589 -2.97 -3.70 -2.30
CA ARG A 589 -4.02 -4.71 -2.14
C ARG A 589 -5.10 -4.33 -1.12
N TRP A 590 -4.75 -3.48 -0.16
CA TRP A 590 -5.65 -3.07 0.92
C TRP A 590 -6.52 -1.85 0.56
N ARG A 591 -6.51 -1.43 -0.71
CA ARG A 591 -7.41 -0.38 -1.18
C ARG A 591 -8.87 -0.81 -1.00
N GLY A 592 -9.63 0.01 -0.27
CA GLY A 592 -11.00 -0.31 0.11
C GLY A 592 -11.17 -1.17 1.37
N GLU A 593 -10.07 -1.59 2.00
CA GLU A 593 -10.03 -2.38 3.24
C GLU A 593 -9.21 -1.68 4.33
N PRO A 594 -9.62 -0.49 4.80
CA PRO A 594 -8.82 0.34 5.72
C PRO A 594 -8.60 -0.31 7.09
N GLU A 595 -9.38 -1.30 7.45
CA GLU A 595 -9.23 -2.08 8.68
C GLU A 595 -7.95 -2.93 8.71
N ILE A 596 -7.43 -3.36 7.56
CA ILE A 596 -6.20 -4.16 7.51
C ILE A 596 -4.97 -3.30 7.88
N PRO A 597 -4.70 -2.16 7.21
CA PRO A 597 -3.62 -1.27 7.64
C PRO A 597 -3.76 -0.78 9.09
N ALA A 598 -4.99 -0.43 9.53
CA ALA A 598 -5.24 0.01 10.90
C ALA A 598 -4.94 -1.08 11.93
N GLY A 599 -5.33 -2.33 11.67
CA GLY A 599 -5.03 -3.48 12.52
C GLY A 599 -3.53 -3.70 12.65
N ARG A 600 -2.79 -3.62 11.55
CA ARG A 600 -1.33 -3.76 11.54
C ARG A 600 -0.62 -2.65 12.33
N ALA A 601 -1.13 -1.42 12.25
CA ALA A 601 -0.62 -0.32 13.05
C ALA A 601 -0.83 -0.57 14.55
N GLU A 602 -2.02 -1.08 14.95
CA GLU A 602 -2.32 -1.42 16.35
C GLU A 602 -1.39 -2.55 16.88
N ASP A 603 -1.18 -3.60 16.09
CA ASP A 603 -0.29 -4.72 16.45
C ASP A 603 1.16 -4.27 16.60
N ALA A 604 1.66 -3.45 15.67
CA ALA A 604 3.01 -2.89 15.74
C ALA A 604 3.19 -1.95 16.95
N GLN A 605 2.20 -1.11 17.26
CA GLN A 605 2.21 -0.26 18.46
C GLN A 605 2.22 -1.09 19.74
N ALA A 606 1.41 -2.16 19.79
CA ALA A 606 1.37 -3.06 20.93
C ALA A 606 2.72 -3.76 21.14
N LEU A 607 3.37 -4.20 20.07
CA LEU A 607 4.72 -4.78 20.13
C LEU A 607 5.76 -3.75 20.62
N ALA A 608 5.77 -2.55 20.04
CA ALA A 608 6.69 -1.48 20.42
C ALA A 608 6.55 -1.11 21.91
N ALA A 609 5.30 -0.98 22.38
CA ALA A 609 5.00 -0.74 23.80
C ALA A 609 5.52 -1.90 24.69
N GLY A 610 5.27 -3.14 24.28
CA GLY A 610 5.75 -4.34 24.98
C GLY A 610 7.29 -4.42 25.05
N LEU A 611 7.98 -4.06 23.98
CA LEU A 611 9.44 -4.01 23.96
C LEU A 611 9.97 -2.86 24.82
N ARG A 612 9.34 -1.70 24.77
CA ARG A 612 9.67 -0.53 25.59
C ARG A 612 9.52 -0.81 27.09
N GLU A 613 8.47 -1.58 27.47
CA GLU A 613 8.28 -2.01 28.86
C GLU A 613 9.38 -2.96 29.37
N ARG A 614 10.18 -3.58 28.50
CA ARG A 614 11.33 -4.42 28.87
C ARG A 614 12.58 -3.61 29.18
N ILE A 615 12.62 -2.31 28.86
CA ILE A 615 13.69 -1.38 29.21
C ILE A 615 13.23 -0.61 30.46
N LYS A 616 13.84 -0.84 31.61
CA LYS A 616 13.37 -0.32 32.90
C LYS A 616 14.45 0.41 33.67
N VAL A 617 14.10 1.57 34.21
CA VAL A 617 14.81 2.15 35.34
C VAL A 617 14.25 1.51 36.60
N VAL A 618 15.07 0.79 37.35
CA VAL A 618 14.63 0.16 38.60
C VAL A 618 14.54 1.25 39.68
N PRO A 619 13.34 1.57 40.20
CA PRO A 619 13.17 2.64 41.14
C PRO A 619 13.85 2.30 42.47
N ALA A 620 14.66 3.23 43.00
CA ALA A 620 15.25 3.13 44.30
C ALA A 620 14.30 3.71 45.38
N SER A 621 14.37 3.16 46.58
CA SER A 621 13.50 3.63 47.70
C SER A 621 13.87 5.03 48.24
N GLY A 622 14.88 5.69 47.69
CA GLY A 622 15.38 7.01 48.06
C GLY A 622 16.82 6.97 48.56
N TYR A 623 17.53 8.06 48.37
CA TYR A 623 18.93 8.20 48.74
C TYR A 623 19.11 9.27 49.82
N ASN A 624 20.02 9.02 50.77
CA ASN A 624 20.47 10.02 51.75
C ASN A 624 21.93 10.39 51.47
N VAL A 625 22.15 11.61 51.05
CA VAL A 625 23.48 12.15 50.76
C VAL A 625 23.97 12.95 51.95
N ILE A 626 25.06 12.48 52.60
CA ILE A 626 25.68 13.11 53.78
C ILE A 626 27.02 13.79 53.38
N SER A 627 27.38 13.74 52.10
CA SER A 627 28.60 14.27 51.53
C SER A 627 28.32 15.43 50.59
N ASP A 628 29.33 16.26 50.32
CA ASP A 628 29.25 17.40 49.39
C ASP A 628 29.16 16.92 47.93
N ALA A 629 29.68 15.74 47.61
CA ALA A 629 29.53 15.06 46.32
C ALA A 629 29.34 13.55 46.52
N VAL A 630 28.47 12.93 45.73
CA VAL A 630 28.22 11.50 45.78
C VAL A 630 27.83 11.00 44.35
N SER A 631 28.26 9.80 44.02
CA SER A 631 27.71 9.06 42.85
C SER A 631 26.48 8.28 43.27
N VAL A 632 25.34 8.61 42.68
CA VAL A 632 24.06 7.92 42.88
C VAL A 632 23.96 6.80 41.85
N PRO A 633 23.84 5.52 42.26
CA PRO A 633 23.67 4.42 41.33
C PRO A 633 22.24 4.44 40.79
N ILE A 634 22.10 4.50 39.46
CA ILE A 634 20.83 4.30 38.72
C ILE A 634 20.89 2.91 38.11
N THR A 635 20.02 2.02 38.57
CA THR A 635 19.95 0.66 38.02
C THR A 635 19.09 0.63 36.78
N LEU A 636 19.66 0.21 35.64
CA LEU A 636 18.93 -0.10 34.41
C LEU A 636 18.79 -1.60 34.22
N SER A 637 17.66 -2.04 33.82
CA SER A 637 17.34 -3.44 33.42
C SER A 637 16.96 -3.47 31.96
N ASN A 638 17.65 -4.26 31.19
CA ASN A 638 17.34 -4.65 29.83
C ASN A 638 16.82 -6.09 29.85
N GLU A 639 15.55 -6.28 29.51
CA GLU A 639 14.91 -7.61 29.41
C GLU A 639 14.75 -8.02 27.93
N LEU A 640 15.35 -7.26 26.97
CA LEU A 640 15.41 -7.60 25.56
C LEU A 640 16.46 -8.68 25.28
N ASP A 641 16.32 -9.32 24.12
CA ASP A 641 17.24 -10.37 23.65
C ASP A 641 18.53 -9.79 23.03
N THR A 642 18.63 -8.47 22.87
CA THR A 642 19.80 -7.77 22.34
C THR A 642 20.37 -6.79 23.37
N PRO A 643 21.69 -6.51 23.37
CA PRO A 643 22.26 -5.39 24.10
C PRO A 643 21.68 -4.06 23.63
N ILE A 644 21.60 -3.09 24.53
CA ILE A 644 21.15 -1.73 24.19
C ILE A 644 22.18 -0.70 24.62
N THR A 645 22.37 0.32 23.79
CA THR A 645 23.15 1.51 24.09
C THR A 645 22.20 2.68 24.32
N VAL A 646 22.17 3.18 25.55
CA VAL A 646 21.21 4.21 25.95
C VAL A 646 21.89 5.35 26.67
N ARG A 647 21.25 6.51 26.63
CA ARG A 647 21.68 7.70 27.35
C ARG A 647 20.78 7.92 28.56
N ILE A 648 21.41 8.07 29.73
CA ILE A 648 20.72 8.36 30.98
C ILE A 648 20.80 9.86 31.24
N GLU A 649 19.68 10.51 31.39
CA GLU A 649 19.54 11.89 31.77
C GLU A 649 18.85 11.96 33.12
N VAL A 650 19.47 12.63 34.08
CA VAL A 650 18.94 12.84 35.44
C VAL A 650 18.83 14.33 35.71
N THR A 651 17.65 14.75 36.08
CA THR A 651 17.34 16.15 36.41
C THR A 651 16.84 16.27 37.85
N SER A 652 16.91 17.46 38.43
CA SER A 652 16.39 17.73 39.78
C SER A 652 15.30 18.78 39.76
N ASP A 653 14.23 18.56 40.53
CA ASP A 653 13.09 19.48 40.69
C ASP A 653 13.48 20.82 41.40
N LYS A 654 14.61 20.85 42.10
CA LYS A 654 15.07 22.03 42.84
C LYS A 654 16.57 22.25 42.68
N PRO A 655 17.05 23.50 42.70
CA PRO A 655 18.45 23.85 42.57
C PRO A 655 19.24 23.63 43.88
N LEU A 656 18.91 22.60 44.66
CA LEU A 656 19.60 22.22 45.89
C LEU A 656 20.73 21.23 45.61
N VAL A 657 20.73 20.66 44.41
CA VAL A 657 21.78 19.77 43.91
C VAL A 657 22.15 20.15 42.50
N GLN A 658 23.38 19.90 42.12
CA GLN A 658 23.84 19.91 40.73
C GLN A 658 24.06 18.47 40.33
N VAL A 659 23.36 18.04 39.25
CA VAL A 659 23.46 16.69 38.69
C VAL A 659 24.48 16.72 37.55
N GLY A 660 25.27 15.67 37.41
CA GLY A 660 26.21 15.48 36.32
C GLY A 660 25.49 15.46 34.94
N GLY A 661 26.26 15.66 33.89
CA GLY A 661 25.70 15.60 32.52
C GLY A 661 25.20 14.21 32.14
N PRO A 662 24.43 14.11 31.05
CA PRO A 662 23.97 12.82 30.51
C PRO A 662 25.13 11.84 30.26
N GLN A 663 24.88 10.54 30.48
CA GLN A 663 25.88 9.48 30.31
C GLN A 663 25.36 8.42 29.36
N THR A 664 26.17 8.00 28.38
CA THR A 664 25.88 6.85 27.53
C THR A 664 26.37 5.58 28.21
N VAL A 665 25.52 4.56 28.24
CA VAL A 665 25.81 3.26 28.87
C VAL A 665 25.29 2.13 27.99
N GLU A 666 26.06 1.04 27.95
CA GLU A 666 25.67 -0.21 27.32
C GLU A 666 25.08 -1.15 28.37
N VAL A 667 23.87 -1.68 28.11
CA VAL A 667 23.17 -2.63 28.98
C VAL A 667 23.08 -3.96 28.25
N PRO A 668 23.73 -5.02 28.75
CA PRO A 668 23.74 -6.32 28.05
C PRO A 668 22.33 -6.90 27.92
N ALA A 669 22.17 -7.77 26.92
CA ALA A 669 20.93 -8.53 26.71
C ALA A 669 20.53 -9.29 27.97
N ARG A 670 19.24 -9.27 28.33
CA ARG A 670 18.68 -9.89 29.55
C ARG A 670 19.46 -9.57 30.82
N GLY A 671 20.10 -8.41 30.88
CA GLY A 671 21.04 -7.99 31.90
C GLY A 671 20.64 -6.71 32.67
N ARG A 672 21.50 -6.33 33.64
CA ARG A 672 21.34 -5.13 34.43
C ARG A 672 22.70 -4.47 34.66
N ILE A 673 22.67 -3.12 34.71
CA ILE A 673 23.84 -2.34 35.08
C ILE A 673 23.46 -1.27 36.11
N ASP A 674 24.46 -0.84 36.92
CA ASP A 674 24.34 0.32 37.79
C ASP A 674 25.16 1.47 37.21
N ALA A 675 24.48 2.46 36.64
CA ALA A 675 25.13 3.67 36.14
C ALA A 675 25.35 4.66 37.31
N ALA A 676 26.56 5.14 37.44
CA ALA A 676 26.94 6.07 38.51
C ALA A 676 26.73 7.52 38.06
N VAL A 677 25.72 8.20 38.58
CA VAL A 677 25.44 9.62 38.28
C VAL A 677 25.97 10.51 39.39
N ASP A 678 26.87 11.42 39.07
CA ASP A 678 27.46 12.34 40.05
C ASP A 678 26.46 13.45 40.45
N VAL A 679 26.26 13.61 41.74
CA VAL A 679 25.39 14.62 42.32
C VAL A 679 26.18 15.42 43.36
N GLU A 680 26.27 16.72 43.15
CA GLU A 680 26.88 17.66 44.07
C GLU A 680 25.82 18.39 44.90
N ALA A 681 26.00 18.42 46.21
CA ALA A 681 25.09 19.08 47.14
C ALA A 681 25.37 20.58 47.23
N ILE A 682 24.38 21.41 46.86
CA ILE A 682 24.46 22.88 46.99
C ILE A 682 23.88 23.34 48.33
N ALA A 683 22.75 22.76 48.75
CA ALA A 683 22.08 23.12 49.99
C ALA A 683 21.34 21.93 50.62
N ASN A 684 21.04 22.04 51.91
CA ASN A 684 20.29 21.03 52.66
C ASN A 684 18.80 21.02 52.28
N GLY A 685 18.24 19.85 52.07
CA GLY A 685 16.84 19.70 51.75
C GLY A 685 16.48 18.38 51.10
N THR A 686 15.23 18.25 50.67
CA THR A 686 14.74 17.11 49.88
C THR A 686 14.44 17.56 48.46
N VAL A 687 14.99 16.85 47.51
CA VAL A 687 14.76 17.02 46.05
C VAL A 687 14.26 15.73 45.44
N THR A 688 13.58 15.83 44.31
CA THR A 688 13.23 14.69 43.48
C THR A 688 14.17 14.65 42.28
N LEU A 689 14.85 13.53 42.11
CA LEU A 689 15.60 13.24 40.90
C LEU A 689 14.68 12.53 39.90
N THR A 690 14.51 13.11 38.75
CA THR A 690 13.76 12.51 37.62
C THR A 690 14.78 11.92 36.64
N THR A 691 14.72 10.62 36.46
CA THR A 691 15.54 9.86 35.51
C THR A 691 14.78 9.55 34.27
N VAL A 692 15.32 9.89 33.10
CA VAL A 692 14.81 9.51 31.77
C VAL A 692 15.91 8.76 31.04
N VAL A 693 15.54 7.69 30.40
CA VAL A 693 16.42 6.95 29.47
C VAL A 693 16.03 7.34 28.04
N THR A 694 17.01 7.76 27.27
CA THR A 694 16.85 8.18 25.89
C THR A 694 17.81 7.41 24.98
N THR A 695 17.54 7.44 23.69
CA THR A 695 18.50 7.07 22.67
C THR A 695 19.70 8.04 22.67
N GLU A 696 20.74 7.78 21.90
CA GLU A 696 21.91 8.68 21.82
C GLU A 696 21.55 10.07 21.24
N ASP A 697 20.57 10.11 20.32
CA ASP A 697 20.02 11.33 19.70
C ASP A 697 18.97 12.04 20.55
N GLY A 698 18.59 11.48 21.72
CA GLY A 698 17.76 12.12 22.74
C GLY A 698 16.26 11.78 22.67
N ARG A 699 15.84 10.81 21.87
CA ARG A 699 14.44 10.32 21.86
C ARG A 699 14.15 9.51 23.13
N PRO A 700 13.00 9.69 23.81
CA PRO A 700 12.72 9.01 25.07
C PRO A 700 12.34 7.53 24.85
N LEU A 701 13.01 6.64 25.60
CA LEU A 701 12.75 5.20 25.61
C LEU A 701 11.89 4.76 26.80
N THR A 702 11.94 5.49 27.92
CA THR A 702 11.18 5.15 29.14
C THR A 702 10.39 6.34 29.64
N THR A 703 9.32 6.04 30.38
CA THR A 703 8.65 7.07 31.18
C THR A 703 9.58 7.59 32.27
N PRO A 704 9.52 8.88 32.64
CA PRO A 704 10.31 9.45 33.69
C PRO A 704 10.12 8.72 35.03
N VAL A 705 11.21 8.40 35.74
CA VAL A 705 11.16 7.74 37.03
C VAL A 705 11.68 8.70 38.09
N ASP A 706 10.86 8.97 39.11
CA ASP A 706 11.12 9.87 40.18
C ASP A 706 11.72 9.16 41.41
N VAL A 707 12.83 9.63 41.88
CA VAL A 707 13.48 9.10 43.09
C VAL A 707 13.74 10.23 44.09
N PRO A 708 13.23 10.15 45.33
CA PRO A 708 13.48 11.18 46.35
C PRO A 708 14.91 11.11 46.87
N LEU A 709 15.60 12.25 46.94
CA LEU A 709 16.95 12.41 47.44
C LEU A 709 16.93 13.38 48.62
N THR A 710 17.43 12.97 49.78
CA THR A 710 17.65 13.83 50.94
C THR A 710 19.11 14.23 50.99
N VAL A 711 19.37 15.52 50.93
CA VAL A 711 20.70 16.10 50.90
C VAL A 711 21.03 16.76 52.25
N ASN A 712 22.20 16.39 52.80
CA ASN A 712 22.68 16.94 54.07
C ASN A 712 24.19 17.17 53.97
N PRO A 713 24.65 18.22 53.26
CA PRO A 713 26.05 18.46 52.98
C PRO A 713 26.84 18.71 54.24
N SER A 714 28.03 18.15 54.32
CA SER A 714 28.92 18.18 55.51
C SER A 714 29.38 19.57 55.87
N TRP A 715 29.45 20.49 54.90
CA TRP A 715 29.95 21.86 55.14
C TRP A 715 28.99 22.72 55.96
N GLU A 716 27.71 22.48 56.00
CA GLU A 716 26.77 23.19 56.88
C GLU A 716 27.02 22.85 58.32
N ASN A 717 27.32 21.62 58.65
CA ASN A 717 27.67 21.23 60.04
C ASN A 717 28.97 21.88 60.50
N TRP A 718 29.96 21.99 59.59
CA TRP A 718 31.25 22.59 59.93
C TRP A 718 31.18 24.12 60.04
N THR A 719 30.42 24.80 59.16
CA THR A 719 30.17 26.25 59.26
C THR A 719 29.35 26.60 60.48
N THR A 720 28.37 25.79 60.84
CA THR A 720 27.64 25.95 62.10
C THR A 720 28.55 25.70 63.32
N LEU A 721 29.41 24.69 63.27
CA LEU A 721 30.40 24.42 64.29
C LEU A 721 31.41 25.58 64.45
N VAL A 722 31.92 26.11 63.33
CA VAL A 722 32.82 27.27 63.33
C VAL A 722 32.11 28.52 63.89
N LEU A 723 30.83 28.73 63.47
CA LEU A 723 30.04 29.84 63.99
C LEU A 723 29.77 29.71 65.49
N VAL A 724 29.45 28.50 65.95
CA VAL A 724 29.31 28.22 67.44
C VAL A 724 30.61 28.36 68.16
N ILE A 725 31.74 27.90 67.67
CA ILE A 725 33.08 28.08 68.26
C ILE A 725 33.47 29.57 68.26
N ALA A 726 33.19 30.28 67.14
CA ALA A 726 33.50 31.72 67.05
C ALA A 726 32.61 32.51 68.03
N MET A 727 31.37 32.17 68.17
CA MET A 727 30.42 32.76 69.11
C MET A 727 30.83 32.39 70.55
N GLY A 728 31.22 31.14 70.82
CA GLY A 728 31.79 30.70 72.10
C GLY A 728 33.10 31.43 72.45
N LEU A 729 34.00 31.60 71.48
CA LEU A 729 35.21 32.40 71.62
C LEU A 729 34.91 33.88 71.90
N LEU A 730 33.94 34.50 71.26
CA LEU A 730 33.46 35.85 71.47
C LEU A 730 32.88 35.99 72.88
N VAL A 731 32.11 35.02 73.34
CA VAL A 731 31.62 35.00 74.77
C VAL A 731 32.76 34.83 75.73
N ILE A 732 33.71 33.94 75.49
CA ILE A 732 34.90 33.74 76.34
C ILE A 732 35.77 35.02 76.38
N ILE A 733 35.98 35.66 75.23
CA ILE A 733 36.72 36.93 75.12
C ILE A 733 35.91 38.03 75.81
N GLY A 734 34.61 38.08 75.72
CA GLY A 734 33.72 39.01 76.39
C GLY A 734 33.80 38.86 77.93
N VAL A 735 33.73 37.61 78.41
CA VAL A 735 33.86 37.28 79.83
C VAL A 735 35.29 37.53 80.33
N ALA A 736 36.27 37.19 79.56
CA ALA A 736 37.67 37.48 79.90
C ALA A 736 37.97 39.00 79.96
N ARG A 737 37.42 39.77 79.05
CA ARG A 737 37.48 41.23 79.03
C ARG A 737 36.64 41.82 80.15
N ALA A 738 35.48 41.30 80.49
CA ALA A 738 34.68 41.71 81.66
C ALA A 738 35.38 41.38 82.98
N ARG A 739 36.16 40.30 83.08
CA ARG A 739 36.99 39.99 84.30
C ARG A 739 38.26 40.81 84.39
N ARG A 740 38.80 41.30 83.26
CA ARG A 740 40.03 42.18 83.27
C ARG A 740 39.70 43.64 83.49
N THR A 741 38.49 44.08 83.33
CA THR A 741 38.00 45.44 83.62
C THR A 741 37.25 45.55 84.99
N GLY A 742 37.65 44.74 85.99
CA GLY A 742 37.15 44.89 87.35
C GLY A 742 37.79 46.07 88.05
N ALA A 743 37.20 47.22 87.87
CA ALA A 743 37.34 48.29 88.86
C ALA A 743 36.04 49.14 88.88
N ALA A 744 35.42 49.14 89.98
CA ALA A 744 34.19 49.83 90.26
C ALA A 744 34.23 51.31 89.92
N THR A 745 33.26 51.75 89.13
CA THR A 745 32.71 53.10 89.31
C THR A 745 31.20 53.01 89.10
N ARG A 746 30.50 53.21 90.23
CA ARG A 746 29.07 53.43 90.23
C ARG A 746 28.77 54.67 89.43
N ALA A 747 28.27 54.54 88.29
CA ALA A 747 27.59 55.61 87.57
C ALA A 747 26.17 55.68 88.10
N PRO A 748 25.61 56.86 88.36
CA PRO A 748 24.26 56.99 88.84
C PRO A 748 23.25 56.51 87.79
N ALA A 749 22.19 55.92 88.24
CA ALA A 749 21.11 55.46 87.48
C ALA A 749 20.61 56.52 86.48
N VAL A 750 20.80 56.26 85.21
CA VAL A 750 20.18 57.09 84.25
C VAL A 750 18.72 56.65 84.19
N ARG A 751 17.83 57.62 84.36
CA ARG A 751 16.40 57.55 84.33
C ARG A 751 15.95 56.84 83.05
N GLY A 752 14.99 55.97 83.19
CA GLY A 752 14.47 55.25 82.02
C GLY A 752 13.84 56.21 81.00
N PRO A 753 13.48 55.71 79.88
CA PRO A 753 12.98 56.52 78.77
C PRO A 753 11.82 57.38 79.25
N GLU A 754 11.92 58.67 78.97
CA GLU A 754 10.89 59.66 79.29
C GLU A 754 9.54 59.29 78.65
N ASP A 755 8.45 59.51 79.46
CA ASP A 755 7.09 59.30 79.05
C ASP A 755 6.76 60.10 77.77
N PRO A 756 6.09 59.54 76.79
CA PRO A 756 5.69 60.23 75.52
C PRO A 756 4.95 61.58 75.82
N GLU A 757 4.21 61.70 76.93
CA GLU A 757 3.57 62.97 77.36
C GLU A 757 4.58 64.03 77.89
N GLU A 758 5.72 63.60 78.34
CA GLU A 758 6.74 64.52 78.78
C GLU A 758 7.57 65.06 77.61
N LEU A 759 7.78 64.24 76.60
CA LEU A 759 8.40 64.60 75.32
C LEU A 759 7.48 65.61 74.53
N ALA A 760 6.21 65.45 74.61
CA ALA A 760 5.20 66.33 73.94
C ALA A 760 5.16 67.74 74.66
N ARG A 761 5.37 67.80 76.00
CA ARG A 761 5.46 69.05 76.79
C ARG A 761 6.78 69.77 76.65
N SER A 762 7.82 69.08 76.25
CA SER A 762 9.17 69.70 76.14
C SER A 762 9.44 70.35 74.79
N GLY A 763 8.46 70.31 73.83
CA GLY A 763 8.63 70.96 72.54
C GLY A 763 9.69 70.39 71.60
N ARG A 764 10.22 69.17 71.93
CA ARG A 764 11.17 68.47 71.03
C ARG A 764 10.45 67.67 69.95
N SER A 765 10.50 68.20 68.87
CA SER A 765 10.30 67.83 67.51
C SER A 765 9.64 66.45 67.23
N THR A 766 8.40 66.53 66.86
CA THR A 766 7.70 65.44 66.14
C THR A 766 8.23 65.19 64.73
N LEU A 767 9.29 65.89 64.29
CA LEU A 767 9.92 65.81 62.98
C LEU A 767 10.69 64.47 62.75
N ASP A 768 11.25 63.91 63.78
CA ASP A 768 11.99 62.65 63.68
C ASP A 768 11.08 61.44 63.55
N THR A 769 9.84 61.52 64.05
CA THR A 769 8.82 60.44 63.93
C THR A 769 8.17 60.40 62.52
N HIS A 770 8.02 61.55 61.92
CA HIS A 770 7.53 61.65 60.58
C HIS A 770 8.57 61.12 59.55
N ALA A 771 9.85 61.46 59.70
CA ALA A 771 10.89 60.97 58.81
C ALA A 771 11.08 59.45 58.94
N ALA A 772 10.96 58.90 60.14
CA ALA A 772 11.00 57.44 60.33
C ALA A 772 9.80 56.73 59.76
N GLN A 773 8.60 57.31 59.83
CA GLN A 773 7.41 56.78 59.24
C GLN A 773 7.42 56.84 57.69
N GLU A 774 7.99 57.90 57.15
CA GLU A 774 8.17 58.06 55.69
C GLU A 774 9.19 57.09 55.12
N ILE A 775 10.26 56.80 55.86
CA ILE A 775 11.23 55.76 55.44
C ILE A 775 10.63 54.38 55.59
N TRP A 776 9.76 54.14 56.56
CA TRP A 776 9.07 52.84 56.74
C TRP A 776 8.03 52.65 55.66
N SER A 777 7.24 53.66 55.28
CA SER A 777 6.23 53.56 54.20
C SER A 777 6.88 53.32 52.84
N ARG A 778 7.98 54.01 52.50
CA ARG A 778 8.74 53.77 51.26
C ARG A 778 9.36 52.35 51.19
N ARG A 779 9.72 51.77 52.31
CA ARG A 779 10.29 50.41 52.42
C ARG A 779 9.19 49.36 52.29
N SER A 780 7.98 49.65 52.67
CA SER A 780 6.82 48.77 52.54
C SER A 780 6.25 48.79 51.13
N GLU A 781 6.41 49.87 50.37
CA GLU A 781 5.99 49.96 48.95
C GLU A 781 7.01 49.35 48.01
N ALA A 782 8.29 49.29 48.35
CA ALA A 782 9.35 48.67 47.55
C ALA A 782 9.35 47.11 47.62
N GLY A 783 8.55 46.52 48.52
CA GLY A 783 8.47 45.07 48.73
C GLY A 783 7.21 44.39 48.18
N ARG A 784 6.40 45.07 47.37
CA ARG A 784 5.29 44.43 46.67
C ARG A 784 5.70 44.11 45.25
N ASP A 785 6.05 42.89 45.05
CA ASP A 785 6.20 42.21 43.77
C ASP A 785 4.82 42.16 43.10
N PRO A 786 4.64 42.62 41.86
CA PRO A 786 3.41 42.48 41.14
C PRO A 786 3.29 41.02 40.68
N GLY A 787 2.32 40.30 41.27
CA GLY A 787 1.94 38.99 40.86
C GLY A 787 1.38 38.99 39.38
N PRO A 788 1.44 37.87 38.67
CA PRO A 788 1.15 37.81 37.26
C PRO A 788 -0.36 38.07 37.01
N ASP A 789 -0.60 39.01 36.12
CA ASP A 789 -1.89 39.30 35.55
C ASP A 789 -2.45 38.05 34.83
N ARG A 790 -3.69 37.73 35.19
CA ARG A 790 -4.55 36.81 34.46
C ARG A 790 -5.12 37.56 33.27
N ASP A 791 -4.87 37.03 32.09
CA ASP A 791 -5.56 37.43 30.86
C ASP A 791 -7.08 37.27 30.97
N PRO A 792 -7.85 38.24 30.55
CA PRO A 792 -9.27 38.06 30.29
C PRO A 792 -9.48 37.68 28.83
N HIS A 793 -10.27 36.64 28.66
CA HIS A 793 -10.93 36.20 27.45
C HIS A 793 -11.62 37.35 26.74
N PRO A 794 -11.53 37.47 25.39
CA PRO A 794 -12.43 38.30 24.63
C PRO A 794 -13.58 37.47 24.05
N ASP A 795 -14.79 37.90 24.34
CA ASP A 795 -16.00 37.53 23.62
C ASP A 795 -16.21 38.49 22.44
N PRO A 796 -16.80 38.03 21.33
CA PRO A 796 -16.83 38.74 20.07
C PRO A 796 -18.08 39.62 19.93
N THR A 797 -17.93 40.80 19.42
CA THR A 797 -18.96 41.44 18.55
C THR A 797 -18.49 42.77 17.95
N ASP A 798 -18.68 42.81 16.64
CA ASP A 798 -19.17 43.91 15.82
C ASP A 798 -18.28 45.13 15.46
N THR A 799 -18.13 45.22 14.18
CA THR A 799 -18.51 46.30 13.24
C THR A 799 -17.44 47.40 12.93
N ASP A 800 -17.15 47.39 11.68
CA ASP A 800 -17.05 48.47 10.70
C ASP A 800 -16.02 49.64 10.81
N THR A 801 -15.45 49.82 9.68
CA THR A 801 -15.26 51.03 8.89
C THR A 801 -13.85 51.54 8.68
N ASP A 802 -13.51 51.39 7.38
CA ASP A 802 -12.85 52.36 6.47
C ASP A 802 -11.62 53.17 6.93
N THR A 803 -10.60 53.11 6.14
CA THR A 803 -10.14 54.14 5.20
C THR A 803 -8.62 54.04 4.91
N ASP A 804 -8.35 53.79 3.68
CA ASP A 804 -7.34 54.43 2.79
C ASP A 804 -6.04 55.05 3.41
N THR A 805 -4.93 54.69 2.85
CA THR A 805 -4.13 55.50 1.96
C THR A 805 -2.73 54.97 1.76
N ASP A 806 -2.46 54.68 0.50
CA ASP A 806 -1.27 54.89 -0.31
C ASP A 806 0.10 55.14 0.36
N LEU A 807 1.08 54.44 -0.15
CA LEU A 807 2.20 54.93 -0.89
C LEU A 807 3.37 53.96 -0.93
N ASP A 808 3.54 53.40 -2.11
CA ASP A 808 4.82 52.92 -2.67
C ASP A 808 5.76 54.18 -2.81
N PRO A 809 7.08 54.10 -2.88
CA PRO A 809 7.77 53.45 -3.99
C PRO A 809 9.13 52.82 -3.68
N ASP A 810 9.45 51.84 -4.48
CA ASP A 810 10.77 51.47 -5.00
C ASP A 810 11.63 52.70 -5.41
N PRO A 811 12.96 52.66 -5.68
CA PRO A 811 13.73 51.57 -6.26
C PRO A 811 15.26 51.50 -5.93
N THR A 812 15.89 50.55 -6.65
CA THR A 812 17.28 50.54 -7.22
C THR A 812 18.40 49.90 -6.39
N GLU A 813 18.93 48.86 -7.04
CA GLU A 813 20.27 48.67 -7.65
C GLU A 813 21.43 48.50 -6.65
N GLU A 814 22.37 47.62 -6.73
CA GLU A 814 23.19 47.08 -7.82
C GLU A 814 24.13 45.98 -7.28
N ASP A 815 24.37 45.01 -8.09
CA ASP A 815 25.67 44.51 -8.53
C ASP A 815 26.63 43.74 -7.59
N GLY A 816 27.13 42.62 -8.12
CA GLY A 816 28.48 42.16 -7.89
C GLY A 816 28.77 40.71 -7.63
N ALA A 817 28.76 39.96 -8.72
CA ALA A 817 29.74 38.92 -9.12
C ALA A 817 30.57 38.17 -8.04
N ARG A 818 30.43 36.86 -7.95
CA ARG A 818 31.40 35.86 -8.40
C ARG A 818 30.86 34.44 -8.21
#